data_0de6ed7778c94ce31bfc92cf90fd326b
#
_entry.id   0de6ed7778c94ce31bfc92cf90fd326b
#
_cell.length_a   1.000
_cell.length_b   1.000
_cell.length_c   1.000
_cell.angle_alpha   90.00
_cell.angle_beta   90.00
_cell.angle_gamma   90.00
#
_symmetry.space_group_name_H-M   'P 1'
#
loop_
_entity.id
_entity.type
_entity.pdbx_description
1 polymer ?
#
loop_
_entity_poly.entity_id
_entity_poly.type
_entity_poly.pdbx_seq_one_letter_code
_entity_poly.pdbx_strand_id
1 'polypeptide(L)'
;MPFSLAAQVDSTRTLKEVKVQGIRSEMTSDPSKKVYQVGANLTNLGGNLFDILSNIPSIYVTSDGHVTYRGNQNLTLFFDGLPAGIVSSSRANALSLYPADQIDRIEILSNPGAKYSAEGSGGILNIVLKKGTKSESLRINSNVGTNDKYALSATYAKGVKKWTHLIDLNLRQNTRDNYQFLYRENPSRFGYSQVTQNTDEINRDYNQSLRLNSVYSLSKDRSIGMSFMGRLSRDHNSEIRYNKSEFVYTADRLYAREAEKRGSDYGFDLNLFYNPSANGKIDFLWIRNQGSDANQFYQYYFFEDFNTPNPNIAERFERSAASSQNSTLLLQGDWIKVISSRLKLEYGFRFNSRFFSNDFRYEKLKEGVYNRDLARSNGFNYQEQVQAAYLSQAYKSANWSVDAGLRLEATEIAGEVHQNYVNLFPSLTVLHPFSTTQSVSFGLSTRITRPSYKSLNPFISFADPLNLNSGNPNLRPERTLLLELAHNKDFKSLSISNTLFYREITGLVGRVRTFLGGDTTLTRYENISKSRAWGFENISTWSITKNYKMTLTSSVFQTDLEGSINNTDVSLNRWSWNSRLNQQFKWNKGWSGQISGIYQSEMINPFGIIQPFYTVDVGVKKDFGKLSVNARVNDIFDTQKTIYDSRPFGLISDIERKKETRIFFLGFTYKFESKKMKEARERRRVNEEEIDLEEL
;
A
#
# COMPACT_ATOMS: atom_id res chain seq x y z
N MET A 1 -10.60 -66.07 -8.88
CA MET A 1 -9.51 -65.15 -9.22
C MET A 1 -10.07 -63.72 -9.18
N PRO A 2 -9.74 -62.90 -8.25
CA PRO A 2 -10.16 -61.49 -8.26
C PRO A 2 -9.15 -60.64 -9.00
N PHE A 3 -9.62 -59.91 -10.00
CA PHE A 3 -8.85 -58.84 -10.70
C PHE A 3 -8.77 -57.63 -9.79
N SER A 4 -7.55 -57.28 -9.37
CA SER A 4 -7.21 -56.06 -8.70
C SER A 4 -7.03 -54.97 -9.76
N LEU A 5 -7.98 -54.02 -9.86
CA LEU A 5 -7.79 -52.76 -10.60
C LEU A 5 -7.07 -51.76 -9.68
N ALA A 6 -5.78 -51.61 -9.88
CA ALA A 6 -5.04 -50.51 -9.31
C ALA A 6 -5.41 -49.25 -10.08
N ALA A 7 -6.23 -48.37 -9.50
CA ALA A 7 -6.47 -47.02 -10.00
C ALA A 7 -5.22 -46.17 -9.77
N GLN A 8 -4.47 -45.94 -10.82
CA GLN A 8 -3.37 -45.01 -10.85
C GLN A 8 -3.96 -43.61 -10.76
N VAL A 9 -3.87 -43.00 -9.58
CA VAL A 9 -4.21 -41.59 -9.38
C VAL A 9 -3.15 -40.75 -10.09
N ASP A 10 -3.46 -40.27 -11.30
CA ASP A 10 -2.63 -39.35 -12.03
C ASP A 10 -2.71 -38.00 -11.34
N SER A 11 -1.62 -37.68 -10.66
CA SER A 11 -1.41 -36.49 -9.90
C SER A 11 -1.42 -35.27 -10.82
N THR A 12 -2.28 -34.32 -10.53
CA THR A 12 -2.15 -32.87 -10.79
C THR A 12 -1.07 -32.52 -11.82
N ARG A 13 -1.44 -32.45 -13.06
CA ARG A 13 -0.69 -31.61 -14.02
C ARG A 13 -0.88 -30.15 -13.60
N THR A 14 -0.02 -29.68 -12.72
CA THR A 14 0.37 -28.27 -12.70
C THR A 14 0.86 -27.97 -14.11
N LEU A 15 0.24 -27.01 -14.78
CA LEU A 15 0.75 -26.44 -16.01
C LEU A 15 2.23 -26.15 -15.78
N LYS A 16 3.13 -26.83 -16.52
CA LYS A 16 4.55 -26.57 -16.47
C LYS A 16 4.73 -25.12 -16.90
N GLU A 17 5.18 -24.29 -15.97
CA GLU A 17 5.61 -22.94 -16.27
C GLU A 17 6.75 -23.05 -17.28
N VAL A 18 6.52 -22.65 -18.52
CA VAL A 18 7.56 -22.58 -19.54
C VAL A 18 8.57 -21.53 -19.07
N LYS A 19 9.66 -21.96 -18.46
CA LYS A 19 10.76 -21.09 -18.06
C LYS A 19 11.62 -20.77 -19.26
N VAL A 20 11.24 -19.71 -19.96
CA VAL A 20 12.15 -19.09 -20.94
C VAL A 20 13.39 -18.61 -20.19
N GLN A 21 14.59 -19.06 -20.59
CA GLN A 21 15.90 -18.56 -20.11
C GLN A 21 16.11 -17.12 -20.62
N GLY A 22 15.40 -16.17 -20.03
CA GLY A 22 15.45 -14.76 -20.38
C GLY A 22 15.46 -13.88 -19.15
N ILE A 23 15.42 -12.58 -19.35
CA ILE A 23 15.15 -11.62 -18.28
C ILE A 23 13.77 -11.96 -17.69
N ARG A 24 13.68 -12.21 -16.37
CA ARG A 24 12.42 -12.50 -15.68
C ARG A 24 11.41 -11.39 -15.94
N SER A 25 10.15 -11.74 -16.21
CA SER A 25 9.10 -10.73 -16.35
C SER A 25 8.86 -10.04 -15.00
N GLU A 26 8.81 -8.73 -15.02
CA GLU A 26 8.47 -7.93 -13.84
C GLU A 26 7.01 -8.10 -13.47
N MET A 27 6.13 -8.18 -14.46
CA MET A 27 4.69 -8.34 -14.26
C MET A 27 4.15 -9.47 -15.13
N THR A 28 3.32 -10.31 -14.49
CA THR A 28 2.58 -11.38 -15.16
C THR A 28 1.11 -11.26 -14.79
N SER A 29 0.23 -11.56 -15.73
CA SER A 29 -1.22 -11.55 -15.52
C SER A 29 -1.76 -12.97 -15.52
N ASP A 30 -2.47 -13.31 -14.46
CA ASP A 30 -3.28 -14.50 -14.28
C ASP A 30 -4.75 -14.04 -14.29
N PRO A 31 -5.74 -14.82 -14.73
CA PRO A 31 -7.15 -14.44 -14.71
C PRO A 31 -7.69 -13.97 -13.36
N SER A 32 -7.09 -14.43 -12.26
CA SER A 32 -7.50 -14.09 -10.89
C SER A 32 -6.68 -12.97 -10.25
N LYS A 33 -5.47 -12.70 -10.76
CA LYS A 33 -4.54 -11.74 -10.17
C LYS A 33 -3.44 -11.31 -11.12
N LYS A 34 -2.90 -10.11 -10.88
CA LYS A 34 -1.66 -9.64 -11.49
C LYS A 34 -0.52 -9.83 -10.50
N VAL A 35 0.60 -10.34 -10.96
CA VAL A 35 1.76 -10.64 -10.10
C VAL A 35 2.94 -9.78 -10.50
N TYR A 36 3.40 -8.95 -9.57
CA TYR A 36 4.60 -8.14 -9.71
C TYR A 36 5.78 -8.80 -9.00
N GLN A 37 6.82 -9.15 -9.75
CA GLN A 37 8.03 -9.81 -9.24
C GLN A 37 9.04 -8.78 -8.75
N VAL A 38 9.15 -8.59 -7.44
CA VAL A 38 10.00 -7.55 -6.83
C VAL A 38 11.47 -7.68 -7.23
N GLY A 39 11.99 -8.90 -7.26
CA GLY A 39 13.39 -9.17 -7.59
C GLY A 39 13.75 -9.01 -9.08
N ALA A 40 12.75 -8.83 -9.96
CA ALA A 40 12.97 -8.60 -11.38
C ALA A 40 13.27 -7.12 -11.70
N ASN A 41 12.92 -6.21 -10.81
CA ASN A 41 13.13 -4.77 -10.98
C ASN A 41 14.38 -4.30 -10.21
N LEU A 42 15.36 -3.74 -10.91
CA LEU A 42 16.63 -3.27 -10.32
C LEU A 42 16.44 -1.98 -9.51
N THR A 43 15.45 -1.16 -9.86
CA THR A 43 15.16 0.08 -9.14
C THR A 43 14.54 -0.16 -7.75
N ASN A 44 14.12 -1.39 -7.44
CA ASN A 44 13.66 -1.78 -6.10
C ASN A 44 14.81 -2.18 -5.16
N LEU A 45 16.02 -2.43 -5.69
CA LEU A 45 17.14 -2.92 -4.88
C LEU A 45 17.52 -1.91 -3.80
N GLY A 46 17.59 -2.38 -2.56
CA GLY A 46 17.89 -1.54 -1.39
C GLY A 46 16.75 -0.61 -0.94
N GLY A 47 15.59 -0.66 -1.63
CA GLY A 47 14.39 0.04 -1.25
C GLY A 47 13.56 -0.68 -0.18
N ASN A 48 12.33 -0.23 -0.04
CA ASN A 48 11.32 -0.78 0.87
C ASN A 48 9.99 -0.95 0.15
N LEU A 49 8.94 -1.37 0.87
CA LEU A 49 7.61 -1.58 0.30
C LEU A 49 7.02 -0.29 -0.30
N PHE A 50 7.27 0.89 0.30
CA PHE A 50 6.86 2.18 -0.27
C PHE A 50 7.48 2.39 -1.65
N ASP A 51 8.80 2.18 -1.78
CA ASP A 51 9.54 2.32 -3.05
C ASP A 51 9.02 1.31 -4.10
N ILE A 52 8.77 0.04 -3.67
CA ILE A 52 8.22 -0.98 -4.57
C ILE A 52 6.84 -0.59 -5.08
N LEU A 53 5.93 -0.19 -4.18
CA LEU A 53 4.57 0.18 -4.56
C LEU A 53 4.55 1.38 -5.53
N SER A 54 5.45 2.34 -5.34
CA SER A 54 5.64 3.45 -6.28
C SER A 54 6.15 2.99 -7.64
N ASN A 55 6.73 1.78 -7.71
CA ASN A 55 7.26 1.17 -8.92
C ASN A 55 6.28 0.20 -9.61
N ILE A 56 5.12 -0.10 -9.02
CA ILE A 56 4.13 -1.00 -9.64
C ILE A 56 3.28 -0.22 -10.66
N PRO A 57 3.13 -0.75 -11.90
CA PRO A 57 2.24 -0.16 -12.89
C PRO A 57 0.79 -0.04 -12.39
N SER A 58 0.09 1.01 -12.81
CA SER A 58 -1.29 1.34 -12.41
C SER A 58 -1.49 1.65 -10.93
N ILE A 59 -0.42 1.62 -10.13
CA ILE A 59 -0.41 2.06 -8.74
C ILE A 59 0.26 3.44 -8.66
N TYR A 60 -0.38 4.34 -7.96
CA TYR A 60 0.17 5.63 -7.55
C TYR A 60 0.26 5.67 -6.03
N VAL A 61 1.40 6.12 -5.51
CA VAL A 61 1.61 6.30 -4.07
C VAL A 61 1.83 7.79 -3.81
N THR A 62 0.93 8.37 -3.02
CA THR A 62 1.06 9.78 -2.62
C THR A 62 2.24 9.97 -1.67
N SER A 63 2.66 11.20 -1.49
CA SER A 63 3.76 11.55 -0.61
C SER A 63 3.54 11.12 0.86
N ASP A 64 2.31 11.06 1.33
CA ASP A 64 1.91 10.61 2.68
C ASP A 64 1.61 9.10 2.77
N GLY A 65 1.88 8.34 1.70
CA GLY A 65 1.78 6.87 1.68
C GLY A 65 0.41 6.32 1.34
N HIS A 66 -0.51 7.15 0.85
CA HIS A 66 -1.76 6.63 0.29
C HIS A 66 -1.49 5.93 -1.04
N VAL A 67 -1.94 4.69 -1.14
CA VAL A 67 -1.79 3.85 -2.34
C VAL A 67 -3.09 3.89 -3.12
N THR A 68 -3.03 4.21 -4.40
CA THR A 68 -4.19 4.21 -5.30
C THR A 68 -3.99 3.22 -6.44
N TYR A 69 -5.06 2.57 -6.85
CA TYR A 69 -5.09 1.71 -8.01
C TYR A 69 -6.22 2.15 -8.94
N ARG A 70 -5.89 2.51 -10.19
CA ARG A 70 -6.87 3.03 -11.16
C ARG A 70 -7.74 4.16 -10.55
N GLY A 71 -7.07 5.14 -9.87
CA GLY A 71 -7.73 6.26 -9.21
C GLY A 71 -8.44 5.97 -7.90
N ASN A 72 -8.48 4.72 -7.40
CA ASN A 72 -9.09 4.38 -6.11
C ASN A 72 -8.06 4.26 -4.99
N GLN A 73 -8.26 4.98 -3.89
CA GLN A 73 -7.35 5.01 -2.73
C GLN A 73 -7.65 3.91 -1.69
N ASN A 74 -8.78 3.21 -1.79
CA ASN A 74 -9.23 2.26 -0.78
C ASN A 74 -8.76 0.83 -1.09
N LEU A 75 -7.44 0.65 -1.25
CA LEU A 75 -6.79 -0.65 -1.37
C LEU A 75 -6.56 -1.26 0.01
N THR A 76 -6.84 -2.55 0.13
CA THR A 76 -6.52 -3.31 1.34
C THR A 76 -5.17 -4.01 1.17
N LEU A 77 -4.27 -3.83 2.15
CA LEU A 77 -2.96 -4.46 2.16
C LEU A 77 -3.01 -5.77 2.95
N PHE A 78 -2.49 -6.83 2.34
CA PHE A 78 -2.34 -8.15 2.97
C PHE A 78 -0.87 -8.55 2.98
N PHE A 79 -0.46 -9.31 4.00
CA PHE A 79 0.81 -10.03 4.04
C PHE A 79 0.54 -11.52 4.09
N ASP A 80 1.07 -12.26 3.09
CA ASP A 80 0.86 -13.72 2.96
C ASP A 80 -0.61 -14.15 3.06
N GLY A 81 -1.53 -13.32 2.54
CA GLY A 81 -2.98 -13.58 2.53
C GLY A 81 -3.73 -13.14 3.79
N LEU A 82 -3.05 -12.56 4.78
CA LEU A 82 -3.65 -12.01 6.01
C LEU A 82 -3.63 -10.49 6.00
N PRO A 83 -4.62 -9.81 6.61
CA PRO A 83 -4.65 -8.35 6.68
C PRO A 83 -3.38 -7.78 7.32
N ALA A 84 -2.85 -6.73 6.72
CA ALA A 84 -1.71 -6.02 7.27
C ALA A 84 -2.09 -5.25 8.53
N GLY A 85 -1.32 -5.42 9.61
CA GLY A 85 -1.43 -4.61 10.83
C GLY A 85 -0.77 -3.24 10.72
N ILE A 86 -0.83 -2.64 9.52
CA ILE A 86 -0.18 -1.34 9.28
C ILE A 86 -1.02 -0.24 9.92
N VAL A 87 -0.67 0.08 11.16
CA VAL A 87 -1.19 1.23 11.88
C VAL A 87 0.01 1.94 12.47
N SER A 88 0.44 3.00 11.82
CA SER A 88 1.37 3.96 12.40
C SER A 88 0.80 5.36 12.25
N SER A 89 1.36 6.32 12.98
CA SER A 89 1.06 7.74 12.85
C SER A 89 1.24 8.21 11.39
N SER A 90 2.18 7.61 10.67
CA SER A 90 2.44 7.82 9.24
C SER A 90 2.31 6.53 8.44
N ARG A 91 1.39 6.48 7.45
CA ARG A 91 1.22 5.34 6.56
C ARG A 91 2.49 5.09 5.71
N ALA A 92 3.17 6.15 5.28
CA ALA A 92 4.43 6.05 4.55
C ALA A 92 5.52 5.37 5.38
N ASN A 93 5.64 5.73 6.68
CA ASN A 93 6.60 5.11 7.59
C ASN A 93 6.28 3.63 7.81
N ALA A 94 4.99 3.28 7.96
CA ALA A 94 4.57 1.89 8.11
C ALA A 94 4.94 1.01 6.89
N LEU A 95 4.79 1.53 5.68
CA LEU A 95 5.21 0.84 4.45
C LEU A 95 6.73 0.70 4.38
N SER A 96 7.47 1.69 4.87
CA SER A 96 8.94 1.65 4.83
C SER A 96 9.59 0.68 5.83
N LEU A 97 8.82 0.12 6.77
CA LEU A 97 9.28 -0.94 7.69
C LEU A 97 9.61 -2.28 6.99
N TYR A 98 9.10 -2.50 5.77
CA TYR A 98 9.27 -3.74 5.03
C TYR A 98 10.31 -3.58 3.92
N PRO A 99 11.56 -4.10 4.09
CA PRO A 99 12.59 -4.03 3.07
C PRO A 99 12.21 -4.79 1.81
N ALA A 100 12.59 -4.27 0.64
CA ALA A 100 12.31 -4.89 -0.65
C ALA A 100 12.91 -6.30 -0.78
N ASP A 101 14.02 -6.57 -0.13
CA ASP A 101 14.70 -7.85 -0.17
C ASP A 101 14.01 -8.97 0.63
N GLN A 102 13.08 -8.63 1.54
CA GLN A 102 12.23 -9.60 2.24
C GLN A 102 10.97 -9.96 1.43
N ILE A 103 10.62 -9.16 0.41
CA ILE A 103 9.44 -9.37 -0.40
C ILE A 103 9.80 -10.23 -1.62
N ASP A 104 9.01 -11.27 -1.88
CA ASP A 104 9.16 -12.11 -3.06
C ASP A 104 8.43 -11.49 -4.25
N ARG A 105 7.14 -11.23 -4.06
CA ARG A 105 6.25 -10.66 -5.07
C ARG A 105 5.10 -9.89 -4.45
N ILE A 106 4.44 -9.08 -5.23
CA ILE A 106 3.17 -8.43 -4.87
C ILE A 106 2.10 -8.92 -5.84
N GLU A 107 1.00 -9.39 -5.27
CA GLU A 107 -0.17 -9.86 -6.01
C GLU A 107 -1.27 -8.80 -5.94
N ILE A 108 -1.77 -8.36 -7.09
CA ILE A 108 -2.86 -7.40 -7.22
C ILE A 108 -4.11 -8.18 -7.57
N LEU A 109 -5.04 -8.26 -6.62
CA LEU A 109 -6.35 -8.86 -6.81
C LEU A 109 -7.35 -7.71 -6.98
N SER A 110 -7.61 -7.35 -8.22
CA SER A 110 -8.55 -6.26 -8.55
C SER A 110 -10.00 -6.70 -8.29
N ASN A 111 -10.30 -7.97 -8.50
CA ASN A 111 -11.62 -8.57 -8.32
C ASN A 111 -11.54 -9.82 -7.42
N PRO A 112 -11.29 -9.65 -6.11
CA PRO A 112 -11.09 -10.79 -5.20
C PRO A 112 -12.38 -11.59 -4.98
N GLY A 113 -12.27 -12.94 -4.97
CA GLY A 113 -13.37 -13.84 -4.67
C GLY A 113 -13.82 -13.84 -3.19
N ALA A 114 -14.88 -14.58 -2.87
CA ALA A 114 -15.56 -14.59 -1.56
C ALA A 114 -14.67 -15.00 -0.36
N LYS A 115 -13.58 -15.71 -0.59
CA LYS A 115 -12.59 -16.08 0.45
C LYS A 115 -11.96 -14.86 1.11
N TYR A 116 -11.73 -13.81 0.35
CA TYR A 116 -11.09 -12.61 0.85
C TYR A 116 -12.09 -11.72 1.58
N SER A 117 -11.61 -10.91 2.54
CA SER A 117 -12.43 -9.89 3.17
C SER A 117 -13.06 -8.98 2.13
N ALA A 118 -14.33 -8.60 2.32
CA ALA A 118 -15.00 -7.65 1.45
C ALA A 118 -14.47 -6.21 1.60
N GLU A 119 -13.59 -5.95 2.57
CA GLU A 119 -12.97 -4.64 2.82
C GLU A 119 -12.10 -4.16 1.66
N GLY A 120 -12.24 -2.86 1.29
CA GLY A 120 -11.42 -2.18 0.28
C GLY A 120 -12.02 -2.16 -1.12
N SER A 121 -12.52 -1.02 -1.54
CA SER A 121 -13.15 -0.79 -2.86
C SER A 121 -12.16 -0.81 -4.04
N GLY A 122 -10.87 -0.67 -3.79
CA GLY A 122 -9.80 -0.71 -4.80
C GLY A 122 -9.23 -2.10 -5.07
N GLY A 123 -9.70 -3.14 -4.35
CA GLY A 123 -9.13 -4.49 -4.40
C GLY A 123 -8.11 -4.75 -3.30
N ILE A 124 -7.31 -5.79 -3.48
CA ILE A 124 -6.32 -6.26 -2.50
C ILE A 124 -4.92 -6.24 -3.11
N LEU A 125 -3.97 -5.68 -2.36
CA LEU A 125 -2.54 -5.85 -2.59
C LEU A 125 -2.00 -6.87 -1.58
N ASN A 126 -1.68 -8.07 -2.05
CA ASN A 126 -1.11 -9.11 -1.20
C ASN A 126 0.42 -9.11 -1.36
N ILE A 127 1.10 -8.69 -0.32
CA ILE A 127 2.56 -8.68 -0.21
C ILE A 127 3.00 -10.08 0.22
N VAL A 128 3.59 -10.83 -0.69
CA VAL A 128 4.09 -12.19 -0.40
C VAL A 128 5.55 -12.09 0.03
N LEU A 129 5.81 -12.50 1.26
CA LEU A 129 7.14 -12.48 1.84
C LEU A 129 7.94 -13.73 1.43
N LYS A 130 9.27 -13.59 1.36
CA LYS A 130 10.15 -14.73 1.13
C LYS A 130 10.02 -15.72 2.27
N LYS A 131 9.94 -17.00 1.91
CA LYS A 131 9.81 -18.12 2.87
C LYS A 131 11.16 -18.76 3.12
N GLY A 132 11.31 -19.41 4.27
CA GLY A 132 12.43 -20.24 4.59
C GLY A 132 12.59 -21.41 3.61
N THR A 133 13.82 -21.80 3.34
CA THR A 133 14.17 -22.91 2.46
C THR A 133 14.65 -24.09 3.28
N LYS A 134 14.53 -25.33 2.73
CA LYS A 134 15.12 -26.53 3.36
C LYS A 134 16.65 -26.51 3.41
N SER A 135 17.29 -25.66 2.62
CA SER A 135 18.74 -25.50 2.53
C SER A 135 19.19 -24.29 3.34
N GLU A 136 20.41 -24.35 3.87
CA GLU A 136 21.00 -23.25 4.62
C GLU A 136 21.43 -22.12 3.69
N SER A 137 21.00 -20.92 3.98
CA SER A 137 21.35 -19.70 3.23
C SER A 137 21.44 -18.48 4.14
N LEU A 138 22.37 -17.60 3.82
CA LEU A 138 22.54 -16.29 4.45
C LEU A 138 22.60 -15.23 3.35
N ARG A 139 21.83 -14.17 3.52
CA ARG A 139 21.88 -12.97 2.67
C ARG A 139 22.07 -11.76 3.56
N ILE A 140 23.02 -10.91 3.22
CA ILE A 140 23.25 -9.63 3.87
C ILE A 140 23.18 -8.56 2.78
N ASN A 141 22.40 -7.51 3.01
CA ASN A 141 22.33 -6.36 2.13
C ASN A 141 22.65 -5.10 2.93
N SER A 142 23.47 -4.25 2.35
CA SER A 142 23.80 -2.93 2.87
C SER A 142 23.56 -1.91 1.78
N ASN A 143 22.89 -0.80 2.11
CA ASN A 143 22.61 0.28 1.16
C ASN A 143 22.91 1.61 1.80
N VAL A 144 23.51 2.50 1.03
CA VAL A 144 23.79 3.89 1.39
C VAL A 144 23.17 4.78 0.31
N GLY A 145 22.46 5.81 0.71
CA GLY A 145 21.86 6.80 -0.19
C GLY A 145 22.21 8.22 0.23
N THR A 146 21.96 9.16 -0.68
CA THR A 146 22.09 10.60 -0.39
C THR A 146 21.17 10.99 0.76
N ASN A 147 21.54 12.06 1.49
CA ASN A 147 20.79 12.63 2.60
C ASN A 147 20.54 11.61 3.73
N ASP A 148 21.61 11.06 4.31
CA ASP A 148 21.62 10.17 5.48
C ASP A 148 20.65 8.98 5.37
N LYS A 149 20.65 8.31 4.22
CA LYS A 149 19.86 7.10 4.00
C LYS A 149 20.75 5.87 4.15
N TYR A 150 20.51 5.09 5.18
CA TYR A 150 21.26 3.87 5.47
C TYR A 150 20.30 2.71 5.69
N ALA A 151 20.62 1.54 5.14
CA ALA A 151 19.86 0.32 5.41
C ALA A 151 20.80 -0.88 5.50
N LEU A 152 20.60 -1.72 6.52
CA LEU A 152 21.25 -3.00 6.68
C LEU A 152 20.19 -4.06 6.93
N SER A 153 20.21 -5.13 6.15
CA SER A 153 19.34 -6.28 6.37
C SER A 153 20.11 -7.59 6.31
N ALA A 154 19.70 -8.55 7.13
CA ALA A 154 20.25 -9.89 7.15
C ALA A 154 19.12 -10.91 7.19
N THR A 155 19.12 -11.85 6.25
CA THR A 155 18.18 -12.96 6.17
C THR A 155 18.93 -14.27 6.29
N TYR A 156 18.64 -15.05 7.32
CA TYR A 156 19.14 -16.40 7.51
C TYR A 156 18.01 -17.41 7.41
N ALA A 157 18.16 -18.42 6.58
CA ALA A 157 17.22 -19.51 6.45
C ALA A 157 17.93 -20.85 6.60
N LYS A 158 17.30 -21.80 7.32
CA LYS A 158 17.82 -23.14 7.52
C LYS A 158 16.70 -24.16 7.68
N GLY A 159 16.83 -25.28 7.00
CA GLY A 159 16.02 -26.46 7.21
C GLY A 159 16.76 -27.53 8.04
N VAL A 160 16.13 -28.02 9.10
CA VAL A 160 16.65 -29.08 9.95
C VAL A 160 15.59 -30.15 10.09
N LYS A 161 15.80 -31.33 9.47
CA LYS A 161 14.84 -32.45 9.45
C LYS A 161 13.46 -31.97 8.95
N LYS A 162 12.47 -31.92 9.84
CA LYS A 162 11.09 -31.51 9.57
C LYS A 162 10.84 -30.01 9.81
N TRP A 163 11.83 -29.28 10.33
CA TRP A 163 11.76 -27.85 10.61
C TRP A 163 12.31 -27.02 9.47
N THR A 164 11.70 -25.89 9.21
CA THR A 164 12.23 -24.78 8.42
C THR A 164 12.19 -23.51 9.26
N HIS A 165 13.32 -22.84 9.35
CA HIS A 165 13.46 -21.58 10.09
C HIS A 165 13.89 -20.47 9.14
N LEU A 166 13.43 -19.26 9.40
CA LEU A 166 13.87 -18.04 8.76
C LEU A 166 13.94 -16.95 9.81
N ILE A 167 15.04 -16.23 9.80
CA ILE A 167 15.29 -15.07 10.66
C ILE A 167 15.64 -13.91 9.73
N ASP A 168 14.90 -12.81 9.83
CA ASP A 168 15.19 -11.55 9.14
C ASP A 168 15.41 -10.44 10.17
N LEU A 169 16.54 -9.77 10.06
CA LEU A 169 16.85 -8.53 10.78
C LEU A 169 16.89 -7.39 9.78
N ASN A 170 16.32 -6.25 10.15
CA ASN A 170 16.39 -5.04 9.36
C ASN A 170 16.61 -3.81 10.25
N LEU A 171 17.57 -2.99 9.85
CA LEU A 171 17.92 -1.71 10.47
C LEU A 171 17.93 -0.66 9.36
N ARG A 172 17.23 0.44 9.56
CA ARG A 172 17.12 1.50 8.55
C ARG A 172 17.07 2.87 9.21
N GLN A 173 17.84 3.79 8.67
CA GLN A 173 17.75 5.22 8.88
C GLN A 173 17.40 5.89 7.55
N ASN A 174 16.54 6.89 7.61
CA ASN A 174 16.12 7.63 6.42
C ASN A 174 15.82 9.08 6.78
N THR A 175 16.59 10.00 6.22
CA THR A 175 16.32 11.44 6.33
C THR A 175 15.69 11.93 5.05
N ARG A 176 14.69 12.77 5.12
CA ARG A 176 13.95 13.34 3.99
C ARG A 176 13.64 14.81 4.22
N ASP A 177 13.95 15.62 3.23
CA ASP A 177 13.53 17.00 3.16
C ASP A 177 12.20 17.08 2.42
N ASN A 178 11.25 17.77 3.00
CA ASN A 178 9.93 17.99 2.44
C ASN A 178 9.65 19.49 2.40
N TYR A 179 9.03 19.92 1.32
CA TYR A 179 8.52 21.27 1.16
C TYR A 179 7.04 21.22 0.87
N GLN A 180 6.26 22.10 1.50
CA GLN A 180 4.85 22.30 1.18
C GLN A 180 4.55 23.79 1.01
N PHE A 181 3.90 24.11 -0.10
CA PHE A 181 3.28 25.41 -0.35
C PHE A 181 1.76 25.23 -0.33
N LEU A 182 1.06 26.12 0.35
CA LEU A 182 -0.39 26.22 0.34
C LEU A 182 -0.78 27.65 0.03
N TYR A 183 -1.63 27.81 -0.98
CA TYR A 183 -2.37 29.04 -1.26
C TYR A 183 -3.86 28.76 -1.10
N ARG A 184 -4.59 29.70 -0.48
CA ARG A 184 -6.02 29.58 -0.28
C ARG A 184 -6.70 30.93 -0.21
N GLU A 185 -7.84 31.06 -0.88
CA GLU A 185 -8.76 32.19 -0.73
C GLU A 185 -9.98 31.75 0.12
N ASN A 186 -10.30 32.54 1.11
CA ASN A 186 -11.45 32.31 1.98
C ASN A 186 -12.51 33.39 1.70
N PRO A 187 -13.74 33.02 1.33
CA PRO A 187 -14.84 33.98 1.21
C PRO A 187 -15.18 34.56 2.58
N SER A 188 -15.37 35.84 2.68
CA SER A 188 -15.86 36.51 3.88
C SER A 188 -17.00 37.45 3.55
N ARG A 189 -17.75 37.89 4.57
CA ARG A 189 -18.85 38.88 4.39
C ARG A 189 -18.34 40.20 3.84
N PHE A 190 -17.05 40.49 3.96
CA PHE A 190 -16.41 41.76 3.61
C PHE A 190 -15.35 41.61 2.50
N GLY A 191 -15.44 40.53 1.69
CA GLY A 191 -14.47 40.25 0.63
C GLY A 191 -13.78 38.91 0.86
N TYR A 192 -12.57 38.75 0.29
CA TYR A 192 -11.78 37.53 0.43
C TYR A 192 -10.60 37.78 1.36
N SER A 193 -10.25 36.80 2.19
CA SER A 193 -8.94 36.72 2.80
C SER A 193 -8.08 35.73 2.03
N GLN A 194 -6.80 36.05 1.86
CA GLN A 194 -5.84 35.15 1.24
C GLN A 194 -4.91 34.59 2.30
N VAL A 195 -4.66 33.30 2.24
CA VAL A 195 -3.73 32.62 3.15
C VAL A 195 -2.66 31.94 2.33
N THR A 196 -1.41 32.29 2.60
CA THR A 196 -0.22 31.65 2.04
C THR A 196 0.59 31.01 3.16
N GLN A 197 0.95 29.72 2.98
CA GLN A 197 1.79 28.98 3.91
C GLN A 197 2.95 28.34 3.17
N ASN A 198 4.18 28.59 3.63
CA ASN A 198 5.39 27.88 3.22
C ASN A 198 5.86 27.03 4.38
N THR A 199 6.04 25.73 4.15
CA THR A 199 6.48 24.79 5.18
C THR A 199 7.70 24.04 4.69
N ASP A 200 8.79 24.12 5.45
CA ASP A 200 9.97 23.29 5.29
C ASP A 200 10.01 22.28 6.43
N GLU A 201 10.20 21.02 6.10
CA GLU A 201 10.17 19.92 7.09
C GLU A 201 11.31 18.95 6.83
N ILE A 202 12.05 18.61 7.87
CA ILE A 202 13.06 17.55 7.86
C ILE A 202 12.57 16.39 8.69
N ASN A 203 12.40 15.24 8.05
CA ASN A 203 11.96 14.00 8.70
C ASN A 203 13.13 13.03 8.82
N ARG A 204 13.42 12.57 10.04
CA ARG A 204 14.40 11.53 10.34
C ARG A 204 13.72 10.32 10.95
N ASP A 205 13.74 9.20 10.23
CA ASP A 205 13.10 7.95 10.62
C ASP A 205 14.16 6.88 10.93
N TYR A 206 14.05 6.23 12.10
CA TYR A 206 14.85 5.09 12.51
C TYR A 206 13.95 3.87 12.66
N ASN A 207 14.09 2.90 11.79
CA ASN A 207 13.24 1.73 11.73
C ASN A 207 14.04 0.45 11.98
N GLN A 208 13.54 -0.39 12.88
CA GLN A 208 14.13 -1.70 13.20
C GLN A 208 13.04 -2.75 13.17
N SER A 209 13.33 -3.91 12.59
CA SER A 209 12.43 -5.04 12.64
C SER A 209 13.17 -6.36 12.73
N LEU A 210 12.58 -7.30 13.47
CA LEU A 210 12.99 -8.69 13.57
C LEU A 210 11.83 -9.58 13.20
N ARG A 211 12.00 -10.44 12.19
CA ARG A 211 11.02 -11.47 11.83
C ARG A 211 11.59 -12.86 12.08
N LEU A 212 10.81 -13.67 12.76
CA LEU A 212 11.09 -15.08 13.00
C LEU A 212 9.97 -15.89 12.36
N ASN A 213 10.31 -16.84 11.52
CA ASN A 213 9.33 -17.77 10.95
C ASN A 213 9.83 -19.20 11.15
N SER A 214 8.99 -20.05 11.71
CA SER A 214 9.30 -21.44 11.97
C SER A 214 8.12 -22.32 11.55
N VAL A 215 8.39 -23.33 10.72
CA VAL A 215 7.38 -24.26 10.24
C VAL A 215 7.84 -25.69 10.52
N TYR A 216 6.99 -26.47 11.17
CA TYR A 216 7.18 -27.89 11.40
C TYR A 216 6.28 -28.70 10.47
N SER A 217 6.87 -29.54 9.64
CA SER A 217 6.16 -30.43 8.74
C SER A 217 5.81 -31.72 9.49
N LEU A 218 4.55 -31.91 9.87
CA LEU A 218 4.03 -33.13 10.50
C LEU A 218 4.07 -34.28 9.50
N SER A 219 3.59 -34.03 8.27
CA SER A 219 3.62 -34.94 7.13
C SER A 219 3.80 -34.14 5.84
N LYS A 220 3.65 -34.79 4.66
CA LYS A 220 3.70 -34.11 3.35
C LYS A 220 2.65 -32.99 3.23
N ASP A 221 1.47 -33.19 3.81
CA ASP A 221 0.29 -32.33 3.66
C ASP A 221 -0.13 -31.62 4.96
N ARG A 222 0.58 -31.88 6.07
CA ARG A 222 0.25 -31.31 7.39
C ARG A 222 1.42 -30.53 7.94
N SER A 223 1.16 -29.34 8.39
CA SER A 223 2.18 -28.50 9.04
C SER A 223 1.58 -27.58 10.09
N ILE A 224 2.39 -27.23 11.07
CA ILE A 224 2.11 -26.19 12.05
C ILE A 224 3.25 -25.16 11.96
N GLY A 225 2.93 -23.90 12.10
CA GLY A 225 3.96 -22.87 12.04
C GLY A 225 3.61 -21.64 12.83
N MET A 226 4.65 -20.86 13.06
CA MET A 226 4.61 -19.57 13.75
C MET A 226 5.39 -18.54 12.93
N SER A 227 4.82 -17.37 12.78
CA SER A 227 5.52 -16.18 12.29
C SER A 227 5.39 -15.07 13.32
N PHE A 228 6.51 -14.56 13.78
CA PHE A 228 6.58 -13.41 14.68
C PHE A 228 7.31 -12.28 13.99
N MET A 229 6.81 -11.06 14.07
CA MET A 229 7.48 -9.85 13.61
C MET A 229 7.42 -8.77 14.68
N GLY A 230 8.56 -8.43 15.27
CA GLY A 230 8.72 -7.28 16.14
C GLY A 230 9.18 -6.06 15.36
N ARG A 231 8.64 -4.88 15.70
CA ARG A 231 8.97 -3.59 15.06
C ARG A 231 9.21 -2.52 16.10
N LEU A 232 10.18 -1.67 15.81
CA LEU A 232 10.46 -0.44 16.54
C LEU A 232 10.72 0.67 15.51
N SER A 233 9.98 1.76 15.61
CA SER A 233 10.18 2.97 14.81
C SER A 233 10.36 4.16 15.75
N ARG A 234 11.28 5.05 15.39
CA ARG A 234 11.43 6.36 16.02
C ARG A 234 11.50 7.38 14.92
N ASP A 235 10.75 8.46 15.08
CA ASP A 235 10.78 9.59 14.16
C ASP A 235 11.11 10.87 14.91
N HIS A 236 11.86 11.72 14.23
CA HIS A 236 12.17 13.07 14.66
C HIS A 236 11.95 13.99 13.48
N ASN A 237 10.94 14.86 13.59
CA ASN A 237 10.59 15.81 12.57
C ASN A 237 10.84 17.23 13.10
N SER A 238 11.52 18.03 12.30
CA SER A 238 11.68 19.46 12.50
C SER A 238 10.94 20.19 11.38
N GLU A 239 10.03 21.07 11.72
CA GLU A 239 9.21 21.84 10.79
C GLU A 239 9.33 23.33 11.10
N ILE A 240 9.51 24.13 10.05
CA ILE A 240 9.30 25.57 10.12
C ILE A 240 8.24 25.97 9.09
N ARG A 241 7.25 26.75 9.53
CA ARG A 241 6.12 27.18 8.72
C ARG A 241 5.95 28.68 8.80
N TYR A 242 6.04 29.34 7.65
CA TYR A 242 5.77 30.75 7.47
C TYR A 242 4.33 30.92 6.99
N ASN A 243 3.56 31.75 7.71
CA ASN A 243 2.15 32.00 7.42
C ASN A 243 1.91 33.48 7.18
N LYS A 244 1.27 33.79 6.06
CA LYS A 244 0.77 35.13 5.71
C LYS A 244 -0.74 35.04 5.49
N SER A 245 -1.50 35.83 6.24
CA SER A 245 -2.94 36.00 6.03
C SER A 245 -3.21 37.45 5.69
N GLU A 246 -3.71 37.69 4.49
CA GLU A 246 -4.02 39.00 3.94
C GLU A 246 -5.54 39.23 4.02
N PHE A 247 -5.96 40.35 4.60
CA PHE A 247 -7.35 40.71 4.83
C PHE A 247 -7.70 42.03 4.13
N VAL A 248 -8.90 42.13 3.57
CA VAL A 248 -9.34 43.32 2.83
C VAL A 248 -9.50 44.56 3.72
N TYR A 249 -9.90 44.38 5.00
CA TYR A 249 -10.27 45.48 5.89
C TYR A 249 -9.53 45.52 7.23
N THR A 250 -8.64 44.59 7.47
CA THR A 250 -7.83 44.53 8.69
C THR A 250 -6.36 44.35 8.35
N ALA A 251 -5.49 44.64 9.29
CA ALA A 251 -4.06 44.43 9.09
C ALA A 251 -3.75 42.97 8.80
N ASP A 252 -2.80 42.76 7.90
CA ASP A 252 -2.27 41.44 7.58
C ASP A 252 -1.68 40.78 8.82
N ARG A 253 -1.71 39.46 8.83
CA ARG A 253 -1.17 38.67 9.93
C ARG A 253 -0.02 37.80 9.40
N LEU A 254 1.18 38.09 9.87
CA LEU A 254 2.39 37.34 9.55
C LEU A 254 2.91 36.65 10.81
N TYR A 255 3.14 35.33 10.73
CA TYR A 255 3.79 34.59 11.81
C TYR A 255 4.58 33.39 11.27
N ALA A 256 5.66 33.05 11.96
CA ALA A 256 6.33 31.78 11.76
C ALA A 256 5.99 30.83 12.92
N ARG A 257 5.92 29.55 12.62
CA ARG A 257 5.70 28.49 13.59
C ARG A 257 6.76 27.43 13.40
N GLU A 258 7.58 27.22 14.40
CA GLU A 258 8.49 26.10 14.47
C GLU A 258 7.81 24.97 15.23
N ALA A 259 8.03 23.74 14.76
CA ALA A 259 7.54 22.55 15.42
C ALA A 259 8.63 21.49 15.49
N GLU A 260 8.82 20.93 16.65
CA GLU A 260 9.66 19.76 16.85
C GLU A 260 8.78 18.59 17.31
N LYS A 261 8.75 17.54 16.50
CA LYS A 261 7.99 16.33 16.79
C LYS A 261 8.95 15.16 17.03
N ARG A 262 8.72 14.43 18.11
CA ARG A 262 9.39 13.17 18.40
C ARG A 262 8.35 12.09 18.57
N GLY A 263 8.44 11.05 17.74
CA GLY A 263 7.55 9.91 17.78
C GLY A 263 8.31 8.62 18.08
N SER A 264 7.60 7.69 18.68
CA SER A 264 8.04 6.31 18.82
C SER A 264 6.88 5.36 18.68
N ASP A 265 7.02 4.38 17.79
CA ASP A 265 6.06 3.29 17.60
C ASP A 265 6.76 1.95 17.83
N TYR A 266 6.14 1.09 18.60
CA TYR A 266 6.57 -0.29 18.75
C TYR A 266 5.38 -1.23 18.59
N GLY A 267 5.64 -2.41 18.05
CA GLY A 267 4.59 -3.37 17.86
C GLY A 267 5.09 -4.75 17.48
N PHE A 268 4.18 -5.67 17.51
CA PHE A 268 4.43 -7.03 17.02
C PHE A 268 3.22 -7.61 16.31
N ASP A 269 3.51 -8.53 15.40
CA ASP A 269 2.54 -9.43 14.76
C ASP A 269 2.93 -10.87 15.12
N LEU A 270 1.99 -11.62 15.66
CA LEU A 270 2.12 -13.05 15.92
C LEU A 270 1.08 -13.80 15.09
N ASN A 271 1.53 -14.58 14.13
CA ASN A 271 0.68 -15.49 13.36
C ASN A 271 1.02 -16.94 13.72
N LEU A 272 0.03 -17.67 14.23
CA LEU A 272 0.07 -19.11 14.43
C LEU A 272 -0.82 -19.73 13.36
N PHE A 273 -0.30 -20.73 12.64
CA PHE A 273 -1.10 -21.40 11.62
C PHE A 273 -0.98 -22.92 11.70
N TYR A 274 -2.06 -23.58 11.35
CA TYR A 274 -2.14 -25.02 11.24
C TYR A 274 -2.77 -25.42 9.90
N ASN A 275 -2.07 -26.23 9.14
CA ASN A 275 -2.58 -26.86 7.94
C ASN A 275 -2.91 -28.33 8.26
N PRO A 276 -4.18 -28.68 8.55
CA PRO A 276 -4.58 -30.04 8.87
C PRO A 276 -4.49 -30.99 7.68
N SER A 277 -4.50 -30.47 6.47
CA SER A 277 -4.38 -31.20 5.20
C SER A 277 -3.91 -30.26 4.10
N ALA A 278 -3.65 -30.78 2.90
CA ALA A 278 -3.39 -29.94 1.71
C ALA A 278 -4.54 -28.98 1.37
N ASN A 279 -5.75 -29.28 1.83
CA ASN A 279 -6.98 -28.56 1.50
C ASN A 279 -7.58 -27.80 2.69
N GLY A 280 -6.85 -27.64 3.79
CA GLY A 280 -7.34 -26.92 4.96
C GLY A 280 -6.27 -26.04 5.59
N LYS A 281 -6.68 -24.87 6.08
CA LYS A 281 -5.81 -23.94 6.80
C LYS A 281 -6.60 -23.26 7.91
N ILE A 282 -5.96 -23.11 9.06
CA ILE A 282 -6.45 -22.31 10.18
C ILE A 282 -5.34 -21.34 10.54
N ASP A 283 -5.67 -20.03 10.62
CA ASP A 283 -4.77 -18.97 11.02
C ASP A 283 -5.31 -18.26 12.26
N PHE A 284 -4.44 -18.02 13.21
CA PHE A 284 -4.65 -17.10 14.33
C PHE A 284 -3.62 -15.99 14.23
N LEU A 285 -4.07 -14.74 14.07
CA LEU A 285 -3.21 -13.58 13.98
C LEU A 285 -3.53 -12.61 15.12
N TRP A 286 -2.50 -12.23 15.85
CA TRP A 286 -2.57 -11.17 16.85
C TRP A 286 -1.55 -10.08 16.50
N ILE A 287 -2.04 -8.87 16.34
CA ILE A 287 -1.27 -7.67 16.06
C ILE A 287 -1.46 -6.71 17.22
N ARG A 288 -0.38 -6.15 17.72
CA ARG A 288 -0.42 -5.08 18.70
C ARG A 288 0.60 -4.01 18.33
N ASN A 289 0.15 -2.77 18.30
CA ASN A 289 1.00 -1.60 18.12
C ASN A 289 0.69 -0.57 19.19
N GLN A 290 1.72 0.12 19.64
CA GLN A 290 1.61 1.24 20.56
C GLN A 290 2.50 2.36 20.05
N GLY A 291 1.93 3.56 19.94
CA GLY A 291 2.62 4.76 19.50
C GLY A 291 2.55 5.86 20.54
N SER A 292 3.56 6.68 20.56
CA SER A 292 3.59 7.92 21.33
C SER A 292 4.22 9.02 20.48
N ASP A 293 3.57 10.18 20.48
CA ASP A 293 4.05 11.39 19.82
C ASP A 293 4.13 12.52 20.84
N ALA A 294 5.21 13.28 20.81
CA ALA A 294 5.37 14.52 21.56
C ALA A 294 5.76 15.64 20.59
N ASN A 295 5.01 16.73 20.61
CA ASN A 295 5.28 17.89 19.77
C ASN A 295 5.47 19.12 20.64
N GLN A 296 6.43 19.95 20.28
CA GLN A 296 6.64 21.28 20.83
C GLN A 296 6.46 22.29 19.73
N PHE A 297 5.74 23.36 20.00
CA PHE A 297 5.43 24.41 19.04
C PHE A 297 5.90 25.74 19.60
N TYR A 298 6.55 26.53 18.75
CA TYR A 298 7.00 27.85 19.05
C TYR A 298 6.53 28.79 17.93
N GLN A 299 5.79 29.87 18.27
CA GLN A 299 5.18 30.76 17.29
C GLN A 299 5.55 32.21 17.59
N TYR A 300 6.11 32.88 16.57
CA TYR A 300 6.49 34.30 16.61
C TYR A 300 5.68 35.07 15.58
N TYR A 301 5.50 36.36 15.82
CA TYR A 301 4.75 37.25 14.97
C TYR A 301 5.66 38.31 14.35
N PHE A 302 5.29 38.79 13.15
CA PHE A 302 6.04 39.76 12.39
C PHE A 302 5.15 40.95 11.99
N PHE A 303 5.75 42.10 11.63
CA PHE A 303 5.01 43.29 11.19
C PHE A 303 4.63 43.21 9.70
N GLU A 304 5.53 43.57 8.81
CA GLU A 304 5.29 43.74 7.37
C GLU A 304 5.91 42.60 6.56
N ASP A 305 7.01 42.03 7.05
CA ASP A 305 7.75 40.93 6.43
C ASP A 305 8.26 39.96 7.50
N PHE A 306 8.80 38.83 7.07
CA PHE A 306 9.33 37.80 7.99
C PHE A 306 10.72 38.16 8.57
N ASN A 307 11.27 39.37 8.32
CA ASN A 307 12.53 39.83 8.87
C ASN A 307 12.34 40.76 10.07
N THR A 308 11.16 41.36 10.24
CA THR A 308 10.86 42.34 11.27
C THR A 308 9.93 41.78 12.36
N PRO A 309 10.46 41.23 13.48
CA PRO A 309 9.65 40.69 14.57
C PRO A 309 8.70 41.75 15.16
N ASN A 310 7.49 41.33 15.51
CA ASN A 310 6.51 42.20 16.13
C ASN A 310 6.53 42.04 17.67
N PRO A 311 7.19 42.96 18.41
CA PRO A 311 7.32 42.88 19.86
C PRO A 311 6.01 43.14 20.61
N ASN A 312 4.98 43.66 19.92
CA ASN A 312 3.69 43.95 20.54
C ASN A 312 2.78 42.70 20.68
N ILE A 313 3.14 41.60 20.03
CA ILE A 313 2.39 40.35 20.11
C ILE A 313 3.25 39.31 20.84
N ALA A 314 2.74 38.82 21.97
CA ALA A 314 3.45 37.82 22.76
C ALA A 314 3.64 36.51 21.96
N GLU A 315 4.86 36.00 21.99
CA GLU A 315 5.21 34.69 21.48
C GLU A 315 4.38 33.59 22.17
N ARG A 316 4.11 32.50 21.46
CA ARG A 316 3.34 31.39 21.99
C ARG A 316 4.19 30.13 22.07
N PHE A 317 4.16 29.51 23.23
CA PHE A 317 4.76 28.21 23.49
C PHE A 317 3.65 27.22 23.79
N GLU A 318 3.58 26.18 23.01
CA GLU A 318 2.54 25.15 23.10
C GLU A 318 3.21 23.78 22.99
N ARG A 319 2.61 22.77 23.60
CA ARG A 319 3.05 21.38 23.39
C ARG A 319 1.86 20.45 23.31
N SER A 320 2.03 19.34 22.61
CA SER A 320 1.05 18.27 22.60
C SER A 320 1.73 16.91 22.78
N ALA A 321 1.01 15.99 23.40
CA ALA A 321 1.42 14.60 23.51
C ALA A 321 0.24 13.71 23.09
N ALA A 322 0.52 12.68 22.33
CA ALA A 322 -0.45 11.65 21.97
C ALA A 322 0.07 10.28 22.37
N SER A 323 -0.80 9.45 22.90
CA SER A 323 -0.54 8.03 23.10
C SER A 323 -1.61 7.23 22.37
N SER A 324 -1.22 6.32 21.51
CA SER A 324 -2.15 5.50 20.75
C SER A 324 -1.85 4.03 20.94
N GLN A 325 -2.90 3.23 21.02
CA GLN A 325 -2.82 1.78 21.09
C GLN A 325 -3.76 1.18 20.03
N ASN A 326 -3.24 0.22 19.28
CA ASN A 326 -4.04 -0.56 18.34
C ASN A 326 -3.79 -2.05 18.56
N SER A 327 -4.86 -2.83 18.62
CA SER A 327 -4.80 -4.29 18.69
C SER A 327 -5.75 -4.89 17.67
N THR A 328 -5.31 -5.92 16.95
CA THR A 328 -6.14 -6.69 16.03
C THR A 328 -5.99 -8.16 16.35
N LEU A 329 -7.11 -8.82 16.55
CA LEU A 329 -7.21 -10.26 16.70
C LEU A 329 -7.98 -10.84 15.51
N LEU A 330 -7.40 -11.82 14.83
CA LEU A 330 -8.05 -12.51 13.73
C LEU A 330 -7.97 -14.03 13.94
N LEU A 331 -9.11 -14.69 13.77
CA LEU A 331 -9.22 -16.15 13.65
C LEU A 331 -9.88 -16.45 12.30
N GLN A 332 -9.23 -17.28 11.49
CA GLN A 332 -9.71 -17.64 10.16
C GLN A 332 -9.54 -19.13 9.93
N GLY A 333 -10.52 -19.74 9.28
CA GLY A 333 -10.45 -21.12 8.81
C GLY A 333 -10.92 -21.22 7.38
N ASP A 334 -10.13 -21.88 6.51
CA ASP A 334 -10.41 -22.07 5.09
C ASP A 334 -10.28 -23.55 4.75
N TRP A 335 -11.25 -24.11 4.02
CA TRP A 335 -11.26 -25.49 3.57
C TRP A 335 -11.68 -25.59 2.11
N ILE A 336 -11.10 -26.57 1.41
CA ILE A 336 -11.44 -26.93 0.05
C ILE A 336 -11.94 -28.38 0.06
N LYS A 337 -13.17 -28.61 -0.40
CA LYS A 337 -13.72 -29.93 -0.63
C LYS A 337 -13.77 -30.23 -2.12
N VAL A 338 -12.97 -31.19 -2.57
CA VAL A 338 -13.02 -31.66 -3.95
C VAL A 338 -14.21 -32.61 -4.05
N ILE A 339 -15.26 -32.24 -4.79
CA ILE A 339 -16.47 -33.04 -5.03
C ILE A 339 -16.25 -34.00 -6.20
N SER A 340 -15.65 -33.48 -7.27
CA SER A 340 -15.26 -34.24 -8.46
C SER A 340 -14.03 -33.61 -9.12
N SER A 341 -13.53 -34.24 -10.19
CA SER A 341 -12.44 -33.67 -10.99
C SER A 341 -12.76 -32.28 -11.59
N ARG A 342 -14.05 -31.93 -11.69
CA ARG A 342 -14.54 -30.68 -12.26
C ARG A 342 -15.10 -29.69 -11.22
N LEU A 343 -15.47 -30.18 -10.03
CA LEU A 343 -16.20 -29.39 -9.04
C LEU A 343 -15.46 -29.37 -7.69
N LYS A 344 -15.18 -28.17 -7.21
CA LYS A 344 -14.60 -27.90 -5.88
C LYS A 344 -15.50 -26.93 -5.14
N LEU A 345 -15.66 -27.14 -3.85
CA LEU A 345 -16.26 -26.20 -2.92
C LEU A 345 -15.15 -25.64 -2.03
N GLU A 346 -15.09 -24.33 -1.91
CA GLU A 346 -14.24 -23.62 -0.96
C GLU A 346 -15.15 -22.92 0.05
N TYR A 347 -14.92 -23.13 1.34
CA TYR A 347 -15.73 -22.55 2.39
C TYR A 347 -14.88 -22.21 3.61
N GLY A 348 -15.35 -21.27 4.39
CA GLY A 348 -14.62 -20.87 5.57
C GLY A 348 -15.33 -19.82 6.39
N PHE A 349 -14.65 -19.46 7.48
CA PHE A 349 -15.09 -18.41 8.38
C PHE A 349 -13.95 -17.46 8.72
N ARG A 350 -14.31 -16.27 9.17
CA ARG A 350 -13.37 -15.28 9.70
C ARG A 350 -14.02 -14.50 10.85
N PHE A 351 -13.29 -14.39 11.94
CA PHE A 351 -13.57 -13.46 13.03
C PHE A 351 -12.43 -12.46 13.11
N ASN A 352 -12.73 -11.18 13.06
CA ASN A 352 -11.76 -10.11 13.16
C ASN A 352 -12.22 -9.08 14.18
N SER A 353 -11.44 -8.84 15.23
CA SER A 353 -11.71 -7.83 16.24
C SER A 353 -10.57 -6.81 16.24
N ARG A 354 -10.90 -5.53 16.12
CA ARG A 354 -9.96 -4.41 16.14
C ARG A 354 -10.31 -3.50 17.32
N PHE A 355 -9.31 -3.14 18.07
CA PHE A 355 -9.42 -2.16 19.14
C PHE A 355 -8.43 -1.03 18.88
N PHE A 356 -8.90 0.19 19.02
CA PHE A 356 -8.07 1.38 18.93
C PHE A 356 -8.41 2.32 20.09
N SER A 357 -7.37 2.85 20.73
CA SER A 357 -7.47 3.88 21.78
C SER A 357 -6.44 4.96 21.51
N ASN A 358 -6.83 6.20 21.70
CA ASN A 358 -5.94 7.35 21.59
C ASN A 358 -6.24 8.33 22.74
N ASP A 359 -5.21 8.79 23.43
CA ASP A 359 -5.25 9.89 24.40
C ASP A 359 -4.39 11.03 23.85
N PHE A 360 -4.99 12.18 23.64
CA PHE A 360 -4.34 13.38 23.12
C PHE A 360 -4.41 14.50 24.17
N ARG A 361 -3.27 15.03 24.53
CA ARG A 361 -3.11 16.13 25.48
C ARG A 361 -2.49 17.34 24.78
N TYR A 362 -3.11 18.49 24.99
CA TYR A 362 -2.61 19.77 24.50
C TYR A 362 -2.43 20.73 25.67
N GLU A 363 -1.29 21.44 25.71
CA GLU A 363 -0.91 22.32 26.81
C GLU A 363 -0.35 23.64 26.26
N LYS A 364 -0.63 24.73 26.97
CA LYS A 364 -0.12 26.08 26.70
C LYS A 364 0.74 26.55 27.85
N LEU A 365 1.85 27.19 27.53
CA LEU A 365 2.69 27.86 28.51
C LEU A 365 2.03 29.17 28.94
N LYS A 366 1.75 29.33 30.21
CA LYS A 366 1.28 30.57 30.85
C LYS A 366 2.05 30.75 32.16
N GLU A 367 2.66 31.94 32.34
CA GLU A 367 3.40 32.30 33.54
C GLU A 367 4.46 31.26 33.95
N GLY A 368 5.18 30.71 32.97
CA GLY A 368 6.21 29.71 33.18
C GLY A 368 5.71 28.27 33.45
N VAL A 369 4.39 28.03 33.47
CA VAL A 369 3.78 26.69 33.71
C VAL A 369 2.97 26.24 32.48
N TYR A 370 3.14 24.97 32.10
CA TYR A 370 2.30 24.37 31.07
C TYR A 370 0.96 23.94 31.66
N ASN A 371 -0.12 24.56 31.18
CA ASN A 371 -1.48 24.29 31.58
C ASN A 371 -2.22 23.50 30.49
N ARG A 372 -2.89 22.40 30.89
CA ARG A 372 -3.68 21.58 29.99
C ARG A 372 -4.89 22.35 29.46
N ASP A 373 -5.05 22.40 28.15
CA ASP A 373 -6.22 22.92 27.46
C ASP A 373 -7.22 21.79 27.25
N LEU A 374 -8.26 21.74 28.08
CA LEU A 374 -9.26 20.67 28.05
C LEU A 374 -10.12 20.70 26.78
N ALA A 375 -10.31 21.88 26.17
CA ALA A 375 -11.06 21.99 24.92
C ALA A 375 -10.31 21.41 23.70
N ARG A 376 -8.98 21.30 23.81
CA ARG A 376 -8.09 20.76 22.78
C ARG A 376 -7.50 19.40 23.13
N SER A 377 -7.81 18.87 24.31
CA SER A 377 -7.38 17.55 24.77
C SER A 377 -8.55 16.57 24.74
N ASN A 378 -8.33 15.36 24.22
CA ASN A 378 -9.40 14.36 24.10
C ASN A 378 -8.87 12.93 24.19
N GLY A 379 -9.78 12.01 24.55
CA GLY A 379 -9.58 10.58 24.40
C GLY A 379 -10.59 10.04 23.37
N PHE A 380 -10.21 8.97 22.64
CA PHE A 380 -11.10 8.32 21.69
C PHE A 380 -10.86 6.81 21.73
N ASN A 381 -11.93 6.04 21.95
CA ASN A 381 -11.93 4.60 21.94
C ASN A 381 -12.83 4.08 20.82
N TYR A 382 -12.35 3.08 20.11
CA TYR A 382 -13.03 2.47 18.98
C TYR A 382 -12.80 0.97 19.01
N GLN A 383 -13.89 0.21 18.89
CA GLN A 383 -13.85 -1.23 18.72
C GLN A 383 -14.67 -1.62 17.51
N GLU A 384 -14.14 -2.48 16.67
CA GLU A 384 -14.81 -3.05 15.52
C GLU A 384 -14.71 -4.57 15.56
N GLN A 385 -15.83 -5.24 15.40
CA GLN A 385 -15.87 -6.70 15.23
C GLN A 385 -16.54 -7.03 13.90
N VAL A 386 -15.88 -7.91 13.12
CA VAL A 386 -16.42 -8.41 11.85
C VAL A 386 -16.42 -9.92 11.89
N GLN A 387 -17.61 -10.50 11.85
CA GLN A 387 -17.82 -11.94 11.72
C GLN A 387 -18.22 -12.26 10.29
N ALA A 388 -17.61 -13.25 9.69
CA ALA A 388 -17.87 -13.58 8.30
C ALA A 388 -17.87 -15.09 8.07
N ALA A 389 -18.74 -15.51 7.15
CA ALA A 389 -18.74 -16.84 6.57
C ALA A 389 -18.81 -16.72 5.06
N TYR A 390 -18.20 -17.66 4.35
CA TYR A 390 -18.23 -17.68 2.90
C TYR A 390 -18.34 -19.11 2.35
N LEU A 391 -18.93 -19.19 1.16
CA LEU A 391 -18.99 -20.38 0.32
C LEU A 391 -18.67 -19.97 -1.12
N SER A 392 -17.77 -20.68 -1.77
CA SER A 392 -17.43 -20.54 -3.19
C SER A 392 -17.46 -21.88 -3.88
N GLN A 393 -18.00 -21.90 -5.09
CA GLN A 393 -18.07 -23.07 -5.95
C GLN A 393 -17.21 -22.82 -7.20
N ALA A 394 -16.15 -23.61 -7.35
CA ALA A 394 -15.30 -23.58 -8.53
C ALA A 394 -15.63 -24.80 -9.42
N TYR A 395 -16.13 -24.53 -10.63
CA TYR A 395 -16.38 -25.51 -11.68
C TYR A 395 -15.37 -25.35 -12.80
N LYS A 396 -14.73 -26.46 -13.21
CA LYS A 396 -13.75 -26.47 -14.31
C LYS A 396 -14.09 -27.54 -15.32
N SER A 397 -14.27 -27.14 -16.57
CA SER A 397 -14.36 -28.02 -17.74
C SER A 397 -13.18 -27.80 -18.68
N ALA A 398 -13.16 -28.47 -19.84
CA ALA A 398 -12.12 -28.25 -20.85
C ALA A 398 -12.07 -26.78 -21.34
N ASN A 399 -13.23 -26.13 -21.50
CA ASN A 399 -13.38 -24.82 -22.16
C ASN A 399 -13.79 -23.71 -21.18
N TRP A 400 -14.17 -24.03 -19.93
CA TRP A 400 -14.66 -23.03 -18.99
C TRP A 400 -14.16 -23.31 -17.57
N SER A 401 -13.80 -22.24 -16.88
CA SER A 401 -13.62 -22.25 -15.44
C SER A 401 -14.52 -21.17 -14.83
N VAL A 402 -15.40 -21.56 -13.94
CA VAL A 402 -16.35 -20.66 -13.26
C VAL A 402 -16.13 -20.76 -11.76
N ASP A 403 -15.88 -19.65 -11.10
CA ASP A 403 -15.83 -19.52 -9.65
C ASP A 403 -16.93 -18.55 -9.21
N ALA A 404 -17.93 -19.07 -8.50
CA ALA A 404 -19.04 -18.28 -7.97
C ALA A 404 -19.04 -18.37 -6.46
N GLY A 405 -18.99 -17.24 -5.78
CA GLY A 405 -18.87 -17.18 -4.34
C GLY A 405 -19.84 -16.20 -3.70
N LEU A 406 -20.18 -16.48 -2.45
CA LEU A 406 -21.03 -15.66 -1.62
C LEU A 406 -20.41 -15.52 -0.23
N ARG A 407 -20.31 -14.30 0.24
CA ARG A 407 -19.78 -13.97 1.57
C ARG A 407 -20.79 -13.14 2.35
N LEU A 408 -21.05 -13.53 3.60
CA LEU A 408 -21.85 -12.80 4.57
C LEU A 408 -20.92 -12.19 5.62
N GLU A 409 -21.08 -10.91 5.90
CA GLU A 409 -20.35 -10.21 6.98
C GLU A 409 -21.33 -9.49 7.90
N ALA A 410 -21.23 -9.78 9.21
CA ALA A 410 -21.89 -9.04 10.29
C ALA A 410 -20.82 -8.14 10.93
N THR A 411 -21.09 -6.85 11.03
CA THR A 411 -20.17 -5.83 11.59
C THR A 411 -20.84 -5.15 12.77
N GLU A 412 -20.07 -5.05 13.85
CA GLU A 412 -20.42 -4.28 15.06
C GLU A 412 -19.30 -3.28 15.34
N ILE A 413 -19.66 -2.02 15.50
CA ILE A 413 -18.77 -0.93 15.92
C ILE A 413 -19.28 -0.43 17.26
N ALA A 414 -18.39 -0.30 18.24
CA ALA A 414 -18.65 0.14 19.61
C ALA A 414 -17.57 1.13 20.10
N GLY A 415 -17.88 1.86 21.18
CA GLY A 415 -17.07 2.93 21.76
C GLY A 415 -17.78 4.26 21.66
N GLU A 416 -17.10 5.33 21.23
CA GLU A 416 -17.72 6.64 20.97
C GLU A 416 -18.64 6.67 19.75
N VAL A 417 -18.59 5.62 18.93
CA VAL A 417 -19.45 5.42 17.75
C VAL A 417 -20.11 4.05 17.84
N HIS A 418 -21.41 3.98 17.57
CA HIS A 418 -22.17 2.72 17.58
C HIS A 418 -22.83 2.48 16.23
N GLN A 419 -22.48 1.38 15.56
CA GLN A 419 -23.08 0.96 14.30
C GLN A 419 -23.15 -0.57 14.23
N ASN A 420 -24.28 -1.11 13.75
CA ASN A 420 -24.47 -2.54 13.50
C ASN A 420 -25.08 -2.74 12.12
N TYR A 421 -24.49 -3.62 11.32
CA TYR A 421 -25.03 -3.95 10.01
C TYR A 421 -24.57 -5.35 9.50
N VAL A 422 -25.38 -5.91 8.62
CA VAL A 422 -25.10 -7.18 7.93
C VAL A 422 -25.10 -6.91 6.42
N ASN A 423 -24.10 -7.44 5.71
CA ASN A 423 -23.99 -7.30 4.28
C ASN A 423 -23.65 -8.63 3.61
N LEU A 424 -24.16 -8.78 2.38
CA LEU A 424 -23.91 -9.92 1.50
C LEU A 424 -23.05 -9.46 0.32
N PHE A 425 -22.00 -10.23 0.01
CA PHE A 425 -21.02 -9.92 -1.02
C PHE A 425 -20.91 -11.07 -2.02
N PRO A 426 -21.66 -11.02 -3.14
CA PRO A 426 -21.49 -11.95 -4.24
C PRO A 426 -20.20 -11.66 -5.02
N SER A 427 -19.59 -12.73 -5.56
CA SER A 427 -18.47 -12.69 -6.49
C SER A 427 -18.64 -13.75 -7.56
N LEU A 428 -18.19 -13.44 -8.79
CA LEU A 428 -18.21 -14.33 -9.92
C LEU A 428 -16.94 -14.09 -10.76
N THR A 429 -16.26 -15.18 -11.11
CA THR A 429 -15.19 -15.16 -12.10
C THR A 429 -15.46 -16.25 -13.13
N VAL A 430 -15.49 -15.88 -14.40
CA VAL A 430 -15.66 -16.79 -15.52
C VAL A 430 -14.45 -16.69 -16.41
N LEU A 431 -13.78 -17.80 -16.69
CA LEU A 431 -12.62 -17.88 -17.58
C LEU A 431 -12.92 -18.82 -18.75
N HIS A 432 -12.64 -18.34 -19.96
CA HIS A 432 -12.67 -19.14 -21.18
C HIS A 432 -11.28 -19.15 -21.83
N PRO A 433 -10.54 -20.28 -21.78
CA PRO A 433 -9.32 -20.45 -22.57
C PRO A 433 -9.68 -20.81 -24.02
N PHE A 434 -9.26 -19.96 -24.97
CA PHE A 434 -9.34 -20.28 -26.40
C PHE A 434 -8.22 -21.22 -26.82
N SER A 435 -7.08 -21.11 -26.16
CA SER A 435 -5.90 -21.96 -26.37
C SER A 435 -5.02 -21.96 -25.09
N THR A 436 -3.92 -22.67 -25.12
CA THR A 436 -2.91 -22.63 -24.05
C THR A 436 -2.25 -21.24 -23.87
N THR A 437 -2.34 -20.38 -24.91
CA THR A 437 -1.72 -19.05 -24.96
C THR A 437 -2.73 -17.91 -25.01
N GLN A 438 -4.03 -18.19 -25.03
CA GLN A 438 -5.05 -17.15 -25.13
C GLN A 438 -6.27 -17.45 -24.26
N SER A 439 -6.70 -16.46 -23.51
CA SER A 439 -7.88 -16.56 -22.66
C SER A 439 -8.63 -15.24 -22.54
N VAL A 440 -9.92 -15.33 -22.25
CA VAL A 440 -10.77 -14.22 -21.83
C VAL A 440 -11.35 -14.56 -20.47
N SER A 441 -11.40 -13.59 -19.57
CA SER A 441 -12.05 -13.74 -18.27
C SER A 441 -12.97 -12.56 -17.98
N PHE A 442 -14.10 -12.87 -17.33
CA PHE A 442 -15.03 -11.89 -16.78
C PHE A 442 -15.04 -12.03 -15.27
N GLY A 443 -14.99 -10.91 -14.55
CA GLY A 443 -15.05 -10.84 -13.11
C GLY A 443 -16.11 -9.85 -12.62
N LEU A 444 -16.85 -10.24 -11.58
CA LEU A 444 -17.79 -9.41 -10.84
C LEU A 444 -17.56 -9.59 -9.35
N SER A 445 -17.47 -8.50 -8.59
CA SER A 445 -17.54 -8.56 -7.13
C SER A 445 -18.19 -7.30 -6.54
N THR A 446 -18.77 -7.48 -5.36
CA THR A 446 -19.22 -6.37 -4.52
C THR A 446 -18.34 -6.26 -3.29
N ARG A 447 -18.09 -5.03 -2.85
CA ARG A 447 -17.17 -4.74 -1.75
C ARG A 447 -17.68 -3.62 -0.86
N ILE A 448 -17.05 -3.45 0.29
CA ILE A 448 -17.35 -2.41 1.28
C ILE A 448 -16.06 -1.68 1.67
N THR A 449 -16.14 -0.37 1.92
CA THR A 449 -15.09 0.37 2.62
C THR A 449 -15.68 0.97 3.88
N ARG A 450 -15.20 0.49 5.03
CA ARG A 450 -15.63 1.00 6.34
C ARG A 450 -14.90 2.29 6.65
N PRO A 451 -15.58 3.30 7.23
CA PRO A 451 -14.90 4.49 7.73
C PRO A 451 -13.82 4.12 8.74
N SER A 452 -12.66 4.74 8.62
CA SER A 452 -11.57 4.52 9.57
C SER A 452 -11.86 5.18 10.91
N TYR A 453 -11.25 4.69 12.01
CA TYR A 453 -11.37 5.35 13.31
C TYR A 453 -10.98 6.83 13.27
N LYS A 454 -10.01 7.23 12.42
CA LYS A 454 -9.62 8.63 12.23
C LYS A 454 -10.72 9.46 11.57
N SER A 455 -11.44 8.88 10.60
CA SER A 455 -12.55 9.57 9.95
C SER A 455 -13.81 9.62 10.79
N LEU A 456 -13.94 8.75 11.79
CA LEU A 456 -15.07 8.73 12.74
C LEU A 456 -14.85 9.62 13.97
N ASN A 457 -13.59 9.89 14.36
CA ASN A 457 -13.26 10.67 15.56
C ASN A 457 -13.74 12.12 15.44
N PRO A 458 -14.76 12.57 16.19
CA PRO A 458 -15.36 13.90 16.05
C PRO A 458 -14.50 15.04 16.59
N PHE A 459 -13.44 14.73 17.32
CA PHE A 459 -12.60 15.76 17.93
C PHE A 459 -11.81 16.55 16.90
N ILE A 460 -11.72 17.86 17.16
CA ILE A 460 -11.02 18.80 16.28
C ILE A 460 -9.52 18.74 16.54
N SER A 461 -8.74 18.49 15.51
CA SER A 461 -7.29 18.59 15.56
C SER A 461 -6.85 20.05 15.37
N PHE A 462 -6.07 20.57 16.29
CA PHE A 462 -5.47 21.91 16.30
C PHE A 462 -3.98 21.90 15.93
N ALA A 463 -3.49 20.84 15.30
CA ALA A 463 -2.10 20.77 14.84
C ALA A 463 -1.73 21.91 13.88
N ASP A 464 -2.69 22.34 13.08
CA ASP A 464 -2.63 23.55 12.27
C ASP A 464 -3.83 24.47 12.64
N PRO A 465 -3.59 25.61 13.29
CA PRO A 465 -4.66 26.49 13.73
C PRO A 465 -5.50 27.10 12.60
N LEU A 466 -4.94 27.22 11.39
CA LEU A 466 -5.65 27.74 10.21
C LEU A 466 -6.38 26.65 9.42
N ASN A 467 -5.96 25.40 9.56
CA ASN A 467 -6.50 24.27 8.83
C ASN A 467 -6.92 23.16 9.80
N LEU A 468 -8.03 23.37 10.48
CA LEU A 468 -8.58 22.42 11.45
C LEU A 468 -9.11 21.16 10.74
N ASN A 469 -9.01 20.02 11.40
CA ASN A 469 -9.53 18.76 10.89
C ASN A 469 -10.37 18.06 11.95
N SER A 470 -11.48 17.44 11.53
CA SER A 470 -12.34 16.63 12.38
C SER A 470 -12.87 15.41 11.61
N GLY A 471 -13.14 14.33 12.32
CA GLY A 471 -13.91 13.22 11.78
C GLY A 471 -15.43 13.46 11.91
N ASN A 472 -16.21 12.45 11.50
CA ASN A 472 -17.67 12.45 11.54
C ASN A 472 -18.17 11.08 12.01
N PRO A 473 -18.75 10.96 13.23
CA PRO A 473 -19.24 9.69 13.76
C PRO A 473 -20.44 9.12 12.99
N ASN A 474 -21.11 9.93 12.16
CA ASN A 474 -22.30 9.54 11.39
C ASN A 474 -21.96 8.97 10.01
N LEU A 475 -20.66 8.80 9.66
CA LEU A 475 -20.28 8.23 8.39
C LEU A 475 -20.80 6.81 8.23
N ARG A 476 -21.32 6.53 7.03
CA ARG A 476 -21.76 5.20 6.61
C ARG A 476 -20.68 4.56 5.73
N PRO A 477 -20.61 3.22 5.69
CA PRO A 477 -19.69 2.53 4.79
C PRO A 477 -19.99 2.81 3.32
N GLU A 478 -18.93 2.93 2.51
CA GLU A 478 -19.04 2.94 1.05
C GLU A 478 -19.33 1.52 0.54
N ARG A 479 -20.13 1.41 -0.51
CA ARG A 479 -20.41 0.16 -1.22
C ARG A 479 -19.89 0.26 -2.65
N THR A 480 -19.27 -0.81 -3.12
CA THR A 480 -18.64 -0.82 -4.44
C THR A 480 -19.09 -2.02 -5.25
N LEU A 481 -19.43 -1.77 -6.51
CA LEU A 481 -19.57 -2.79 -7.56
C LEU A 481 -18.35 -2.72 -8.48
N LEU A 482 -17.72 -3.87 -8.74
CA LEU A 482 -16.59 -4.03 -9.65
C LEU A 482 -16.95 -5.00 -10.76
N LEU A 483 -16.69 -4.60 -12.00
CA LEU A 483 -16.80 -5.45 -13.20
C LEU A 483 -15.48 -5.37 -13.97
N GLU A 484 -14.99 -6.51 -14.45
CA GLU A 484 -13.78 -6.58 -15.27
C GLU A 484 -13.97 -7.58 -16.40
N LEU A 485 -13.48 -7.23 -17.59
CA LEU A 485 -13.32 -8.12 -18.73
C LEU A 485 -11.85 -8.09 -19.16
N ALA A 486 -11.15 -9.20 -18.98
CA ALA A 486 -9.74 -9.29 -19.32
C ALA A 486 -9.49 -10.27 -20.46
N HIS A 487 -8.60 -9.90 -21.38
CA HIS A 487 -8.10 -10.72 -22.46
C HIS A 487 -6.58 -10.86 -22.33
N ASN A 488 -6.08 -12.08 -22.27
CA ASN A 488 -4.65 -12.39 -22.21
C ASN A 488 -4.24 -13.17 -23.46
N LYS A 489 -3.10 -12.77 -24.04
CA LYS A 489 -2.51 -13.45 -25.19
C LYS A 489 -1.00 -13.50 -25.07
N ASP A 490 -0.44 -14.69 -25.11
CA ASP A 490 0.99 -14.93 -25.15
C ASP A 490 1.41 -15.34 -26.57
N PHE A 491 2.36 -14.58 -27.12
CA PHE A 491 3.09 -14.91 -28.32
C PHE A 491 4.50 -15.37 -27.94
N LYS A 492 5.30 -15.86 -28.86
CA LYS A 492 6.66 -16.36 -28.61
C LYS A 492 7.56 -15.32 -27.87
N SER A 493 7.47 -14.06 -28.24
CA SER A 493 8.30 -12.97 -27.67
C SER A 493 7.51 -11.83 -27.01
N LEU A 494 6.18 -11.85 -27.10
CA LEU A 494 5.30 -10.78 -26.65
C LEU A 494 4.14 -11.35 -25.84
N SER A 495 3.95 -10.88 -24.61
CA SER A 495 2.77 -11.16 -23.78
C SER A 495 1.93 -9.90 -23.66
N ILE A 496 0.63 -10.00 -23.92
CA ILE A 496 -0.33 -8.89 -23.87
C ILE A 496 -1.47 -9.26 -22.92
N SER A 497 -1.77 -8.37 -21.99
CA SER A 497 -2.94 -8.42 -21.12
C SER A 497 -3.72 -7.14 -21.26
N ASN A 498 -4.97 -7.22 -21.70
CA ASN A 498 -5.91 -6.12 -21.86
C ASN A 498 -7.04 -6.29 -20.85
N THR A 499 -7.42 -5.24 -20.15
CA THR A 499 -8.51 -5.27 -19.17
C THR A 499 -9.42 -4.06 -19.38
N LEU A 500 -10.71 -4.29 -19.62
CA LEU A 500 -11.77 -3.31 -19.48
C LEU A 500 -12.32 -3.41 -18.06
N PHE A 501 -12.55 -2.29 -17.40
CA PHE A 501 -13.09 -2.28 -16.07
C PHE A 501 -14.17 -1.21 -15.87
N TYR A 502 -15.11 -1.53 -15.01
CA TYR A 502 -16.11 -0.59 -14.48
C TYR A 502 -16.15 -0.71 -12.96
N ARG A 503 -16.19 0.43 -12.31
CA ARG A 503 -16.33 0.53 -10.85
C ARG A 503 -17.36 1.61 -10.49
N GLU A 504 -18.30 1.26 -9.62
CA GLU A 504 -19.25 2.19 -9.03
C GLU A 504 -19.13 2.16 -7.52
N ILE A 505 -18.95 3.33 -6.89
CA ILE A 505 -18.91 3.52 -5.44
C ILE A 505 -20.10 4.35 -5.05
N THR A 506 -20.91 3.85 -4.12
CA THR A 506 -22.04 4.59 -3.52
C THR A 506 -21.72 4.91 -2.06
N GLY A 507 -22.16 6.09 -1.59
CA GLY A 507 -21.84 6.58 -0.25
C GLY A 507 -20.38 6.98 -0.09
N LEU A 508 -19.72 7.42 -1.18
CA LEU A 508 -18.32 7.82 -1.18
C LEU A 508 -18.03 8.82 -0.05
N VAL A 509 -16.98 8.55 0.73
CA VAL A 509 -16.52 9.43 1.80
C VAL A 509 -15.47 10.39 1.24
N GLY A 510 -15.74 11.67 1.33
CA GLY A 510 -14.83 12.74 0.94
C GLY A 510 -14.55 13.70 2.09
N ARG A 511 -13.60 14.61 1.87
CA ARG A 511 -13.28 15.70 2.80
C ARG A 511 -13.99 16.97 2.34
N VAL A 512 -14.88 17.46 3.18
CA VAL A 512 -15.58 18.73 2.99
C VAL A 512 -14.91 19.78 3.83
N ARG A 513 -14.49 20.87 3.21
CA ARG A 513 -13.90 22.02 3.90
C ARG A 513 -14.93 23.11 4.06
N THR A 514 -15.08 23.58 5.29
CA THR A 514 -16.01 24.67 5.64
C THR A 514 -15.19 25.83 6.19
N PHE A 515 -15.54 27.04 5.78
CA PHE A 515 -14.97 28.26 6.29
C PHE A 515 -15.60 28.62 7.65
N LEU A 516 -14.78 28.83 8.69
CA LEU A 516 -15.24 29.15 10.04
C LEU A 516 -15.21 30.66 10.34
N GLY A 517 -14.54 31.45 9.49
CA GLY A 517 -14.34 32.90 9.65
C GLY A 517 -12.87 33.27 9.78
N GLY A 518 -12.53 34.54 9.50
CA GLY A 518 -11.16 35.04 9.48
C GLY A 518 -10.31 34.32 8.45
N ASP A 519 -9.29 33.63 8.90
CA ASP A 519 -8.35 32.84 8.07
C ASP A 519 -8.45 31.33 8.36
N THR A 520 -9.47 30.88 9.12
CA THR A 520 -9.58 29.52 9.62
C THR A 520 -10.61 28.68 8.84
N THR A 521 -10.24 27.45 8.50
CA THR A 521 -11.14 26.45 7.89
C THR A 521 -11.19 25.19 8.73
N LEU A 522 -12.34 24.48 8.64
CA LEU A 522 -12.52 23.13 9.18
C LEU A 522 -12.73 22.15 8.03
N THR A 523 -11.90 21.12 7.98
CA THR A 523 -12.07 19.99 7.06
C THR A 523 -12.70 18.83 7.82
N ARG A 524 -13.85 18.33 7.35
CA ARG A 524 -14.58 17.22 7.94
C ARG A 524 -14.86 16.14 6.90
N TYR A 525 -14.99 14.89 7.35
CA TYR A 525 -15.37 13.79 6.47
C TYR A 525 -16.90 13.72 6.35
N GLU A 526 -17.39 13.56 5.10
CA GLU A 526 -18.81 13.42 4.78
C GLU A 526 -19.02 12.32 3.73
N ASN A 527 -20.22 11.68 3.75
CA ASN A 527 -20.62 10.83 2.62
C ASN A 527 -21.14 11.75 1.51
N ILE A 528 -20.33 12.03 0.50
CA ILE A 528 -20.61 13.04 -0.53
C ILE A 528 -21.42 12.54 -1.71
N SER A 529 -21.58 11.26 -1.95
CA SER A 529 -22.54 10.64 -2.83
C SER A 529 -21.99 9.46 -3.67
N LYS A 530 -21.57 9.65 -4.92
CA LYS A 530 -21.30 8.58 -5.87
C LYS A 530 -20.08 8.86 -6.72
N SER A 531 -19.31 7.82 -6.99
CA SER A 531 -18.23 7.86 -7.99
C SER A 531 -18.36 6.68 -8.93
N ARG A 532 -18.22 6.94 -10.24
CA ARG A 532 -18.12 5.92 -11.27
C ARG A 532 -16.78 6.06 -11.96
N ALA A 533 -16.13 4.93 -12.26
CA ALA A 533 -14.93 4.92 -13.08
C ALA A 533 -14.98 3.75 -14.04
N TRP A 534 -14.66 3.99 -15.31
CA TRP A 534 -14.54 2.96 -16.33
C TRP A 534 -13.35 3.24 -17.22
N GLY A 535 -12.71 2.19 -17.71
CA GLY A 535 -11.50 2.39 -18.47
C GLY A 535 -10.90 1.11 -19.02
N PHE A 536 -9.75 1.30 -19.63
CA PHE A 536 -8.96 0.27 -20.28
C PHE A 536 -7.54 0.26 -19.71
N GLU A 537 -7.01 -0.92 -19.44
CA GLU A 537 -5.63 -1.13 -19.02
C GLU A 537 -4.96 -2.15 -19.94
N ASN A 538 -3.77 -1.82 -20.41
CA ASN A 538 -2.91 -2.72 -21.20
C ASN A 538 -1.60 -2.96 -20.44
N ILE A 539 -1.17 -4.21 -20.41
CA ILE A 539 0.17 -4.64 -19.99
C ILE A 539 0.77 -5.41 -21.14
N SER A 540 1.83 -4.88 -21.74
CA SER A 540 2.56 -5.51 -22.82
C SER A 540 4.00 -5.75 -22.41
N THR A 541 4.43 -7.01 -22.42
CA THR A 541 5.80 -7.40 -22.10
C THR A 541 6.44 -8.01 -23.33
N TRP A 542 7.46 -7.36 -23.87
CA TRP A 542 8.15 -7.76 -25.07
C TRP A 542 9.61 -8.17 -24.78
N SER A 543 9.94 -9.43 -25.01
CA SER A 543 11.31 -9.97 -25.01
C SER A 543 11.92 -9.80 -26.40
N ILE A 544 12.46 -8.59 -26.67
CA ILE A 544 12.99 -8.19 -27.99
C ILE A 544 14.19 -9.05 -28.37
N THR A 545 15.07 -9.29 -27.39
CA THR A 545 16.18 -10.24 -27.50
C THR A 545 16.33 -11.01 -26.18
N LYS A 546 17.21 -12.02 -26.13
CA LYS A 546 17.57 -12.71 -24.87
C LYS A 546 18.15 -11.75 -23.81
N ASN A 547 18.66 -10.60 -24.24
CA ASN A 547 19.37 -9.62 -23.41
C ASN A 547 18.60 -8.30 -23.22
N TYR A 548 17.51 -8.09 -23.91
CA TYR A 548 16.70 -6.87 -23.83
C TYR A 548 15.22 -7.19 -23.74
N LYS A 549 14.58 -6.67 -22.70
CA LYS A 549 13.16 -6.81 -22.41
C LYS A 549 12.54 -5.45 -22.13
N MET A 550 11.37 -5.21 -22.68
CA MET A 550 10.57 -4.02 -22.51
C MET A 550 9.20 -4.38 -21.93
N THR A 551 8.75 -3.66 -20.93
CA THR A 551 7.39 -3.76 -20.41
C THR A 551 6.75 -2.39 -20.48
N LEU A 552 5.64 -2.28 -21.21
CA LEU A 552 4.78 -1.10 -21.24
C LEU A 552 3.49 -1.43 -20.50
N THR A 553 3.14 -0.59 -19.54
CA THR A 553 1.81 -0.64 -18.92
C THR A 553 1.15 0.71 -19.09
N SER A 554 -0.07 0.72 -19.59
CA SER A 554 -0.86 1.93 -19.79
C SER A 554 -2.27 1.71 -19.31
N SER A 555 -2.84 2.69 -18.64
CA SER A 555 -4.23 2.69 -18.17
C SER A 555 -4.86 4.03 -18.52
N VAL A 556 -6.00 4.00 -19.18
CA VAL A 556 -6.81 5.17 -19.54
C VAL A 556 -8.19 4.95 -18.95
N PHE A 557 -8.69 5.92 -18.19
CA PHE A 557 -10.00 5.80 -17.55
C PHE A 557 -10.66 7.16 -17.35
N GLN A 558 -11.99 7.14 -17.36
CA GLN A 558 -12.83 8.26 -17.00
C GLN A 558 -13.31 8.07 -15.56
N THR A 559 -13.31 9.15 -14.79
CA THR A 559 -13.90 9.18 -13.45
C THR A 559 -14.98 10.25 -13.41
N ASP A 560 -16.19 9.84 -13.02
CA ASP A 560 -17.32 10.71 -12.73
C ASP A 560 -17.51 10.76 -11.21
N LEU A 561 -17.56 11.95 -10.66
CA LEU A 561 -17.87 12.22 -9.26
C LEU A 561 -19.12 13.09 -9.19
N GLU A 562 -20.18 12.58 -8.56
CA GLU A 562 -21.45 13.27 -8.36
C GLU A 562 -21.73 13.38 -6.86
N GLY A 563 -22.22 14.53 -6.38
CA GLY A 563 -22.57 14.69 -5.00
C GLY A 563 -22.92 16.09 -4.60
N SER A 564 -23.11 16.31 -3.30
CA SER A 564 -23.37 17.63 -2.72
C SER A 564 -22.32 17.93 -1.65
N ILE A 565 -21.70 19.09 -1.74
CA ILE A 565 -20.72 19.60 -0.77
C ILE A 565 -21.19 20.96 -0.29
N ASN A 566 -21.42 21.13 1.02
CA ASN A 566 -21.95 22.37 1.61
C ASN A 566 -23.23 22.88 0.90
N ASN A 567 -24.17 21.97 0.57
CA ASN A 567 -25.41 22.22 -0.18
C ASN A 567 -25.18 22.74 -1.62
N THR A 568 -23.99 22.56 -2.16
CA THR A 568 -23.69 22.85 -3.56
C THR A 568 -23.50 21.54 -4.30
N ASP A 569 -24.22 21.34 -5.38
CA ASP A 569 -24.06 20.16 -6.22
C ASP A 569 -22.74 20.20 -6.95
N VAL A 570 -21.99 19.12 -6.84
CA VAL A 570 -20.70 18.91 -7.50
C VAL A 570 -20.85 17.79 -8.50
N SER A 571 -20.54 18.09 -9.76
CA SER A 571 -20.47 17.11 -10.83
C SER A 571 -19.14 17.30 -11.57
N LEU A 572 -18.26 16.35 -11.43
CA LEU A 572 -16.95 16.37 -12.05
C LEU A 572 -16.74 15.13 -12.90
N ASN A 573 -16.28 15.36 -14.12
CA ASN A 573 -15.94 14.33 -15.07
C ASN A 573 -14.53 14.60 -15.62
N ARG A 574 -13.64 13.61 -15.57
CA ARG A 574 -12.28 13.72 -16.11
C ARG A 574 -11.77 12.41 -16.67
N TRP A 575 -11.08 12.52 -17.79
CA TRP A 575 -10.21 11.48 -18.28
C TRP A 575 -8.87 11.54 -17.60
N SER A 576 -8.39 10.39 -17.16
CA SER A 576 -7.07 10.22 -16.58
C SER A 576 -6.33 9.10 -17.30
N TRP A 577 -5.03 9.24 -17.43
CA TRP A 577 -4.20 8.18 -17.96
C TRP A 577 -2.85 8.13 -17.25
N ASN A 578 -2.34 6.92 -17.12
CA ASN A 578 -1.00 6.69 -16.64
C ASN A 578 -0.29 5.71 -17.57
N SER A 579 1.02 5.88 -17.68
CA SER A 579 1.84 4.99 -18.48
C SER A 579 3.17 4.76 -17.78
N ARG A 580 3.63 3.52 -17.83
CA ARG A 580 4.94 3.13 -17.35
C ARG A 580 5.66 2.34 -18.40
N LEU A 581 6.86 2.79 -18.77
CA LEU A 581 7.78 2.08 -19.62
C LEU A 581 8.97 1.60 -18.78
N ASN A 582 9.19 0.29 -18.76
CA ASN A 582 10.33 -0.32 -18.09
C ASN A 582 11.18 -1.06 -19.11
N GLN A 583 12.46 -0.73 -19.19
CA GLN A 583 13.42 -1.32 -20.10
C GLN A 583 14.53 -1.98 -19.30
N GLN A 584 14.75 -3.28 -19.53
CA GLN A 584 15.72 -4.11 -18.83
C GLN A 584 16.77 -4.63 -19.81
N PHE A 585 18.02 -4.47 -19.43
CA PHE A 585 19.18 -4.87 -20.20
C PHE A 585 20.02 -5.88 -19.42
N LYS A 586 20.55 -6.87 -20.10
CA LYS A 586 21.48 -7.83 -19.53
C LYS A 586 22.72 -7.89 -20.45
N TRP A 587 23.87 -7.61 -19.88
CA TRP A 587 25.13 -7.69 -20.63
C TRP A 587 25.97 -8.87 -20.16
N ASN A 588 27.00 -9.15 -20.91
CA ASN A 588 27.96 -10.21 -20.55
C ASN A 588 28.65 -9.92 -19.20
N LYS A 589 29.25 -10.96 -18.63
CA LYS A 589 30.04 -10.88 -17.39
C LYS A 589 29.24 -10.40 -16.17
N GLY A 590 27.90 -10.64 -16.13
CA GLY A 590 27.06 -10.38 -14.95
C GLY A 590 26.62 -8.93 -14.76
N TRP A 591 26.70 -8.08 -15.78
CA TRP A 591 26.10 -6.76 -15.77
C TRP A 591 24.61 -6.80 -16.12
N SER A 592 23.84 -5.96 -15.48
CA SER A 592 22.43 -5.69 -15.85
C SER A 592 22.10 -4.24 -15.59
N GLY A 593 21.20 -3.69 -16.38
CA GLY A 593 20.74 -2.30 -16.28
C GLY A 593 19.24 -2.20 -16.47
N GLN A 594 18.67 -1.12 -15.97
CA GLN A 594 17.25 -0.80 -16.11
C GLN A 594 17.05 0.69 -16.21
N ILE A 595 16.12 1.08 -17.08
CA ILE A 595 15.55 2.42 -17.18
C ILE A 595 14.05 2.29 -17.02
N SER A 596 13.45 3.07 -16.15
CA SER A 596 12.01 3.08 -15.88
C SER A 596 11.48 4.50 -15.96
N GLY A 597 10.50 4.75 -16.81
CA GLY A 597 9.79 6.02 -16.92
C GLY A 597 8.34 5.87 -16.50
N ILE A 598 7.81 6.82 -15.75
CA ILE A 598 6.40 6.90 -15.35
C ILE A 598 5.87 8.27 -15.78
N TYR A 599 4.67 8.27 -16.32
CA TYR A 599 3.86 9.46 -16.51
C TYR A 599 2.47 9.24 -15.91
N GLN A 600 1.98 10.23 -15.17
CA GLN A 600 0.62 10.31 -14.62
C GLN A 600 -0.01 11.61 -15.09
N SER A 601 -1.16 11.54 -15.74
CA SER A 601 -1.96 12.72 -16.08
C SER A 601 -2.70 13.26 -14.86
N GLU A 602 -3.46 14.32 -15.02
CA GLU A 602 -4.37 14.78 -13.98
C GLU A 602 -5.34 13.66 -13.55
N MET A 603 -5.73 13.68 -12.27
CA MET A 603 -6.62 12.67 -11.70
C MET A 603 -7.54 13.28 -10.64
N ILE A 604 -8.86 13.00 -10.77
CA ILE A 604 -9.83 13.34 -9.72
C ILE A 604 -9.66 12.41 -8.52
N ASN A 605 -9.69 12.96 -7.35
CA ASN A 605 -9.94 12.24 -6.10
C ASN A 605 -10.96 13.01 -5.22
N PRO A 606 -11.47 12.41 -4.12
CA PRO A 606 -12.43 13.09 -3.25
C PRO A 606 -11.92 14.35 -2.54
N PHE A 607 -10.70 14.79 -2.79
CA PHE A 607 -10.04 15.93 -2.13
C PHE A 607 -9.66 17.06 -3.10
N GLY A 608 -9.75 16.81 -4.41
CA GLY A 608 -9.32 17.75 -5.45
C GLY A 608 -8.84 17.05 -6.72
N ILE A 609 -8.28 17.81 -7.63
CA ILE A 609 -7.61 17.31 -8.82
C ILE A 609 -6.11 17.28 -8.54
N ILE A 610 -5.51 16.09 -8.70
CA ILE A 610 -4.05 15.92 -8.67
C ILE A 610 -3.51 16.27 -10.05
N GLN A 611 -2.53 17.19 -10.10
CA GLN A 611 -1.89 17.65 -11.32
C GLN A 611 -0.92 16.60 -11.91
N PRO A 612 -0.61 16.64 -13.21
CA PRO A 612 0.27 15.69 -13.87
C PRO A 612 1.70 15.73 -13.32
N PHE A 613 2.37 14.58 -13.36
CA PHE A 613 3.81 14.47 -13.09
C PHE A 613 4.44 13.31 -13.88
N TYR A 614 5.78 13.34 -13.98
CA TYR A 614 6.54 12.23 -14.52
C TYR A 614 7.81 11.97 -13.71
N THR A 615 8.34 10.75 -13.78
CA THR A 615 9.63 10.40 -13.17
C THR A 615 10.42 9.47 -14.09
N VAL A 616 11.74 9.52 -13.97
CA VAL A 616 12.64 8.58 -14.64
C VAL A 616 13.65 8.05 -13.63
N ASP A 617 13.71 6.73 -13.52
CA ASP A 617 14.63 6.01 -12.65
C ASP A 617 15.65 5.21 -13.50
N VAL A 618 16.89 5.15 -13.03
CA VAL A 618 17.96 4.37 -13.67
C VAL A 618 18.64 3.50 -12.62
N GLY A 619 18.89 2.24 -12.98
CA GLY A 619 19.59 1.30 -12.12
C GLY A 619 20.59 0.45 -12.90
N VAL A 620 21.76 0.19 -12.31
CA VAL A 620 22.78 -0.71 -12.82
C VAL A 620 23.21 -1.66 -11.72
N LYS A 621 23.45 -2.91 -12.07
CA LYS A 621 23.90 -3.96 -11.16
C LYS A 621 25.02 -4.76 -11.79
N LYS A 622 26.03 -5.08 -10.98
CA LYS A 622 27.09 -6.03 -11.29
C LYS A 622 27.03 -7.21 -10.32
N ASP A 623 26.98 -8.42 -10.88
CA ASP A 623 27.01 -9.67 -10.13
C ASP A 623 28.39 -10.29 -10.20
N PHE A 624 29.04 -10.52 -9.05
CA PHE A 624 30.34 -11.18 -8.89
C PHE A 624 30.19 -12.60 -8.28
N GLY A 625 29.01 -13.20 -8.42
CA GLY A 625 28.65 -14.49 -7.87
C GLY A 625 28.10 -14.40 -6.45
N LYS A 626 28.95 -14.49 -5.41
CA LYS A 626 28.48 -14.33 -4.02
C LYS A 626 28.20 -12.87 -3.65
N LEU A 627 28.92 -11.93 -4.26
CA LEU A 627 28.77 -10.50 -4.06
C LEU A 627 28.05 -9.88 -5.26
N SER A 628 27.10 -9.00 -5.02
CA SER A 628 26.52 -8.14 -6.05
C SER A 628 26.62 -6.69 -5.59
N VAL A 629 26.93 -5.79 -6.52
CA VAL A 629 26.95 -4.34 -6.30
C VAL A 629 25.91 -3.72 -7.20
N ASN A 630 25.12 -2.80 -6.69
CA ASN A 630 24.14 -2.04 -7.47
C ASN A 630 24.24 -0.56 -7.19
N ALA A 631 24.02 0.24 -8.22
CA ALA A 631 23.83 1.68 -8.13
C ALA A 631 22.50 2.04 -8.78
N ARG A 632 21.75 2.96 -8.18
CA ARG A 632 20.49 3.48 -8.76
C ARG A 632 20.32 4.94 -8.43
N VAL A 633 19.60 5.65 -9.33
CA VAL A 633 19.12 7.00 -9.13
C VAL A 633 17.62 6.97 -9.38
N ASN A 634 16.85 7.39 -8.40
CA ASN A 634 15.41 7.61 -8.54
C ASN A 634 15.17 9.05 -8.97
N ASP A 635 14.13 9.28 -9.79
CA ASP A 635 13.69 10.60 -10.25
C ASP A 635 14.86 11.52 -10.66
N ILE A 636 15.61 11.08 -11.67
CA ILE A 636 16.86 11.77 -12.11
C ILE A 636 16.65 13.24 -12.46
N PHE A 637 15.43 13.62 -12.87
CA PHE A 637 15.07 14.99 -13.26
C PHE A 637 14.47 15.81 -12.11
N ASP A 638 14.26 15.18 -10.92
CA ASP A 638 13.65 15.81 -9.74
C ASP A 638 12.26 16.41 -9.98
N THR A 639 11.45 15.72 -10.78
CA THR A 639 10.17 16.23 -11.30
C THR A 639 8.97 15.81 -10.45
N GLN A 640 9.10 14.81 -9.57
CA GLN A 640 7.99 14.31 -8.79
C GLN A 640 7.57 15.31 -7.72
N LYS A 641 6.39 15.88 -7.89
CA LYS A 641 5.69 16.69 -6.90
C LYS A 641 4.20 16.39 -6.96
N THR A 642 3.50 16.64 -5.88
CA THR A 642 2.05 16.47 -5.82
C THR A 642 1.40 17.83 -5.67
N ILE A 643 0.64 18.24 -6.67
CA ILE A 643 -0.15 19.48 -6.64
C ILE A 643 -1.62 19.09 -6.59
N TYR A 644 -2.32 19.62 -5.59
CA TYR A 644 -3.78 19.47 -5.45
C TYR A 644 -4.45 20.80 -5.78
N ASP A 645 -5.41 20.76 -6.70
CA ASP A 645 -6.31 21.86 -7.03
C ASP A 645 -7.72 21.54 -6.50
N SER A 646 -8.20 22.32 -5.55
CA SER A 646 -9.52 22.16 -4.94
C SER A 646 -10.60 23.06 -5.54
N ARG A 647 -10.29 23.91 -6.53
CA ARG A 647 -11.24 24.83 -7.18
C ARG A 647 -12.51 24.16 -7.69
N PRO A 648 -12.45 22.97 -8.31
CA PRO A 648 -13.65 22.28 -8.77
C PRO A 648 -14.65 21.89 -7.66
N PHE A 649 -14.22 21.94 -6.40
CA PHE A 649 -15.05 21.69 -5.22
C PHE A 649 -15.56 22.99 -4.55
N GLY A 650 -15.52 24.12 -5.26
CA GLY A 650 -15.97 25.41 -4.76
C GLY A 650 -14.99 26.11 -3.80
N LEU A 651 -13.74 25.65 -3.74
CA LEU A 651 -12.71 26.19 -2.87
C LEU A 651 -11.50 26.59 -3.71
N ILE A 652 -11.08 27.83 -3.60
CA ILE A 652 -9.81 28.27 -4.20
C ILE A 652 -8.69 27.87 -3.24
N SER A 653 -8.10 26.71 -3.48
CA SER A 653 -6.99 26.21 -2.68
C SER A 653 -6.07 25.35 -3.53
N ASP A 654 -4.82 25.78 -3.64
CA ASP A 654 -3.75 25.06 -4.29
C ASP A 654 -2.76 24.59 -3.21
N ILE A 655 -2.42 23.31 -3.23
CA ILE A 655 -1.44 22.73 -2.32
C ILE A 655 -0.36 22.04 -3.16
N GLU A 656 0.86 22.53 -3.10
CA GLU A 656 2.02 21.86 -3.68
C GLU A 656 2.80 21.17 -2.56
N ARG A 657 3.15 19.90 -2.77
CA ARG A 657 4.01 19.10 -1.90
C ARG A 657 5.16 18.55 -2.70
N LYS A 658 6.36 18.91 -2.32
CA LYS A 658 7.60 18.38 -2.87
C LYS A 658 8.33 17.62 -1.76
N LYS A 659 8.57 16.31 -2.00
CA LYS A 659 9.47 15.50 -1.18
C LYS A 659 10.79 15.34 -1.90
N GLU A 660 11.81 15.00 -1.17
CA GLU A 660 13.06 14.54 -1.77
C GLU A 660 12.80 13.23 -2.52
N THR A 661 12.90 13.25 -3.84
CA THR A 661 12.66 12.12 -4.74
C THR A 661 13.89 11.75 -5.56
N ARG A 662 14.78 12.75 -5.85
CA ARG A 662 16.05 12.51 -6.51
C ARG A 662 17.07 11.97 -5.51
N ILE A 663 17.19 10.64 -5.47
CA ILE A 663 18.03 9.93 -4.50
C ILE A 663 18.97 9.00 -5.24
N PHE A 664 20.27 9.14 -4.99
CA PHE A 664 21.27 8.18 -5.40
C PHE A 664 21.47 7.11 -4.33
N PHE A 665 21.48 5.83 -4.72
CA PHE A 665 21.76 4.72 -3.84
C PHE A 665 22.92 3.86 -4.37
N LEU A 666 23.79 3.44 -3.46
CA LEU A 666 24.79 2.40 -3.68
C LEU A 666 24.50 1.23 -2.73
N GLY A 667 24.39 0.03 -3.29
CA GLY A 667 24.02 -1.15 -2.53
C GLY A 667 24.98 -2.33 -2.74
N PHE A 668 25.16 -3.11 -1.68
CA PHE A 668 25.96 -4.31 -1.64
C PHE A 668 25.11 -5.48 -1.15
N THR A 669 25.14 -6.60 -1.86
CA THR A 669 24.44 -7.82 -1.46
C THR A 669 25.43 -8.96 -1.41
N TYR A 670 25.60 -9.58 -0.25
CA TYR A 670 26.33 -10.82 -0.08
C TYR A 670 25.38 -12.00 0.06
N LYS A 671 25.65 -13.09 -0.68
CA LYS A 671 24.84 -14.32 -0.68
C LYS A 671 25.72 -15.52 -0.37
N PHE A 672 25.38 -16.21 0.69
CA PHE A 672 25.91 -17.52 1.01
C PHE A 672 24.81 -18.56 0.79
N GLU A 673 25.11 -19.58 0.02
CA GLU A 673 24.23 -20.73 -0.21
C GLU A 673 25.06 -22.01 0.06
N SER A 674 24.48 -22.99 0.76
CA SER A 674 25.16 -24.24 1.04
C SER A 674 25.42 -25.04 -0.25
N LYS A 675 26.43 -25.92 -0.23
CA LYS A 675 26.82 -26.74 -1.38
C LYS A 675 25.67 -27.53 -1.98
N LYS A 676 24.74 -28.06 -1.13
CA LYS A 676 23.52 -28.77 -1.54
C LYS A 676 22.56 -27.90 -2.36
N MET A 677 22.49 -26.61 -2.05
CA MET A 677 21.61 -25.69 -2.78
C MET A 677 22.22 -25.32 -4.15
N LYS A 678 23.54 -25.21 -4.24
CA LYS A 678 24.24 -25.03 -5.51
C LYS A 678 24.03 -26.22 -6.42
N GLU A 679 24.25 -27.44 -5.92
CA GLU A 679 24.06 -28.68 -6.68
C GLU A 679 22.58 -28.85 -7.13
N ALA A 680 21.59 -28.55 -6.28
CA ALA A 680 20.19 -28.61 -6.65
C ALA A 680 19.81 -27.57 -7.72
N ARG A 681 20.46 -26.40 -7.69
CA ARG A 681 20.25 -25.35 -8.68
C ARG A 681 20.97 -25.67 -10.00
N GLU A 682 22.14 -26.26 -9.93
CA GLU A 682 22.90 -26.75 -11.10
C GLU A 682 22.15 -27.92 -11.76
N ARG A 683 21.63 -28.90 -11.02
CA ARG A 683 20.82 -30.00 -11.56
C ARG A 683 19.54 -29.50 -12.21
N ARG A 684 18.88 -28.49 -11.64
CA ARG A 684 17.73 -27.86 -12.30
C ARG A 684 18.13 -27.14 -13.59
N ARG A 685 19.29 -26.52 -13.62
CA ARG A 685 19.84 -25.85 -14.80
C ARG A 685 20.18 -26.84 -15.92
N VAL A 686 20.82 -27.95 -15.55
CA VAL A 686 21.18 -29.02 -16.51
C VAL A 686 19.93 -29.68 -17.07
N ASN A 687 18.94 -30.00 -16.23
CA ASN A 687 17.68 -30.56 -16.72
C ASN A 687 16.85 -29.56 -17.56
N GLU A 688 17.00 -28.26 -17.33
CA GLU A 688 16.37 -27.22 -18.16
C GLU A 688 17.12 -27.08 -19.51
N GLU A 689 18.45 -27.30 -19.55
CA GLU A 689 19.27 -27.30 -20.77
C GLU A 689 19.07 -28.58 -21.61
N GLU A 690 18.87 -29.74 -20.99
CA GLU A 690 18.59 -31.01 -21.71
C GLU A 690 17.20 -31.00 -22.39
N ILE A 691 16.20 -30.38 -21.76
CA ILE A 691 14.85 -30.26 -22.34
C ILE A 691 14.82 -29.31 -23.53
N ASP A 692 15.63 -28.24 -23.53
CA ASP A 692 15.76 -27.29 -24.65
C ASP A 692 16.51 -27.91 -25.86
N LEU A 693 17.32 -28.98 -25.65
CA LEU A 693 18.02 -29.69 -26.74
C LEU A 693 17.17 -30.81 -27.38
N GLU A 694 16.17 -31.33 -26.68
CA GLU A 694 15.23 -32.32 -27.25
C GLU A 694 14.05 -31.66 -28.01
N GLU A 695 13.84 -30.34 -27.87
CA GLU A 695 12.80 -29.58 -28.59
C GLU A 695 13.32 -28.79 -29.81
N LEU A 696 14.62 -28.94 -30.20
CA LEU A 696 15.22 -28.40 -31.42
C LEU A 696 15.27 -29.45 -32.54
#